data_7c68517749cccf7906521e22799a08fb
#
_entry.id   7c68517749cccf7906521e22799a08fb
#
_cell.length_a   1.000
_cell.length_b   1.000
_cell.length_c   1.000
_cell.angle_alpha   90.00
_cell.angle_beta   90.00
_cell.angle_gamma   90.00
#
_symmetry.space_group_name_H-M   'P 1'
#
loop_
_entity.id
_entity.type
_entity.pdbx_description
1 polymer ?
#
loop_
_entity_poly.entity_id
_entity_poly.type
_entity_poly.pdbx_seq_one_letter_code
_entity_poly.pdbx_strand_id
1 'polypeptide(L)'
;MVKIKDCRKTIDTEEGNVTYYSLRELESQGLIKDLKKMPYSIKVLVESLLRQKDEKLITDDDVATIASWNYKKNVDDEIPYIPARVLLQDLTGGAAVVDLASMRAAVAKMGGDPERINPLVPVDLVIDHSIQVDYAGTPDAEMKNEELDFQRNKERYALFKWAQGSFDNFRAVPPGKGICHQVNLEYLSPLIHCVKKDGILTAYPDSCFGTDSHTTQIDGLGVVGWGVGGIEAEAVMLGQPCYMKLPDVIGFRLTGKLREGVTATDLVLTIVEMLRRVGVVGKFVEFCGEGYQNLELADRATIANMGPEYGATMGFFPIDQKTIDYLRLSGRDEKHIDTVIKYAKEQTLWYEGEAEYTEMLELDLADVYPSLAGHKRPQDRIPLCNMKTAFRATLDELGVKEQKEADGLKDGFLAIASITSCTNTANPSVMIAAGLVAKKAYELGLRPKEYVKTSLSPGSRVVTQYLKDSGLLGYLEELGYNVTGYGCMTCIGNSGPLDPAIVKKIQDNDLVAAAIASSNRNFEGRIHANVKANYLASPPLVVAFSIAGRVDIDLGAEPLGQFEGKDVFLKDIWPSDKEIKEVMDRFVTRETFIEQYGNIFEGSDRWKAIEAPEGALFEWDEGSTYIRNPPFFDDMSEEPAIKNIERSHALASLGDSITTDHISPAGSFSATSDA
;
A
#
# COMPACT_ATOMS: atom_id res chain seq x y z
N MET A 1 -11.92 15.54 -36.28
CA MET A 1 -12.64 14.55 -35.48
C MET A 1 -12.32 13.18 -36.05
N VAL A 2 -11.61 12.38 -35.31
CA VAL A 2 -11.35 10.99 -35.61
C VAL A 2 -12.66 10.23 -35.40
N LYS A 3 -12.93 9.18 -36.20
CA LYS A 3 -14.06 8.30 -35.97
C LYS A 3 -13.57 6.86 -35.87
N ILE A 4 -13.69 6.29 -34.67
CA ILE A 4 -13.24 4.93 -34.37
C ILE A 4 -14.34 3.92 -34.76
N LYS A 5 -13.99 2.92 -35.57
CA LYS A 5 -14.88 1.82 -35.91
C LYS A 5 -15.01 0.86 -34.72
N ASP A 6 -16.04 0.02 -34.74
CA ASP A 6 -16.27 -1.00 -33.70
C ASP A 6 -15.06 -1.91 -33.54
N CYS A 7 -14.51 -1.92 -32.32
CA CYS A 7 -13.34 -2.70 -31.94
C CYS A 7 -13.69 -3.95 -31.11
N ARG A 8 -14.99 -4.28 -30.95
CA ARG A 8 -15.41 -5.47 -30.18
C ARG A 8 -15.04 -6.75 -30.89
N LYS A 9 -14.44 -7.68 -30.13
CA LYS A 9 -14.09 -9.04 -30.54
C LYS A 9 -14.54 -10.02 -29.48
N THR A 10 -14.46 -11.31 -29.80
CA THR A 10 -14.83 -12.39 -28.88
C THR A 10 -13.69 -13.41 -28.83
N ILE A 11 -13.38 -13.88 -27.64
CA ILE A 11 -12.46 -15.01 -27.39
C ILE A 11 -13.22 -16.13 -26.69
N ASP A 12 -12.87 -17.38 -27.01
CA ASP A 12 -13.40 -18.58 -26.36
C ASP A 12 -12.54 -18.94 -25.17
N THR A 13 -13.16 -18.96 -23.98
CA THR A 13 -12.49 -19.25 -22.70
C THR A 13 -13.27 -20.33 -21.93
N GLU A 14 -12.69 -20.83 -20.84
CA GLU A 14 -13.38 -21.76 -19.95
C GLU A 14 -14.59 -21.14 -19.22
N GLU A 15 -14.66 -19.80 -19.13
CA GLU A 15 -15.84 -19.06 -18.65
C GLU A 15 -16.91 -18.88 -19.73
N GLY A 16 -16.59 -19.23 -20.99
CA GLY A 16 -17.45 -19.12 -22.18
C GLY A 16 -16.92 -18.09 -23.19
N ASN A 17 -17.79 -17.70 -24.11
CA ASN A 17 -17.47 -16.67 -25.11
C ASN A 17 -17.45 -15.29 -24.46
N VAL A 18 -16.28 -14.69 -24.40
CA VAL A 18 -16.04 -13.40 -23.73
C VAL A 18 -15.79 -12.32 -24.76
N THR A 19 -16.58 -11.24 -24.72
CA THR A 19 -16.39 -10.05 -25.55
C THR A 19 -15.30 -9.14 -24.94
N TYR A 20 -14.51 -8.49 -25.78
CA TYR A 20 -13.50 -7.52 -25.35
C TYR A 20 -13.30 -6.42 -26.41
N TYR A 21 -12.68 -5.31 -26.03
CA TYR A 21 -12.38 -4.18 -26.90
C TYR A 21 -10.92 -4.27 -27.39
N SER A 22 -10.74 -4.69 -28.65
CA SER A 22 -9.45 -5.08 -29.21
C SER A 22 -8.54 -3.89 -29.52
N LEU A 23 -7.37 -3.84 -28.91
CA LEU A 23 -6.32 -2.87 -29.23
C LEU A 23 -5.73 -3.11 -30.63
N ARG A 24 -5.70 -4.36 -31.10
CA ARG A 24 -5.25 -4.71 -32.47
C ARG A 24 -6.15 -4.07 -33.54
N GLU A 25 -7.43 -3.87 -33.24
CA GLU A 25 -8.33 -3.15 -34.16
C GLU A 25 -7.99 -1.67 -34.25
N LEU A 26 -7.54 -1.02 -33.17
CA LEU A 26 -7.03 0.35 -33.22
C LEU A 26 -5.74 0.43 -34.04
N GLU A 27 -4.85 -0.54 -33.91
CA GLU A 27 -3.64 -0.65 -34.74
C GLU A 27 -4.01 -0.83 -36.21
N SER A 28 -4.95 -1.72 -36.53
CA SER A 28 -5.43 -1.95 -37.92
C SER A 28 -6.06 -0.70 -38.54
N GLN A 29 -6.66 0.17 -37.73
CA GLN A 29 -7.22 1.46 -38.16
C GLN A 29 -6.14 2.56 -38.22
N GLY A 30 -4.89 2.28 -37.88
CA GLY A 30 -3.76 3.21 -37.94
C GLY A 30 -3.73 4.22 -36.78
N LEU A 31 -4.48 4.01 -35.71
CA LEU A 31 -4.48 4.87 -34.52
C LEU A 31 -3.32 4.54 -33.59
N ILE A 32 -2.97 3.26 -33.48
CA ILE A 32 -1.75 2.79 -32.82
C ILE A 32 -0.73 2.47 -33.91
N LYS A 33 0.49 2.98 -33.79
CA LYS A 33 1.55 2.78 -34.78
C LYS A 33 2.18 1.38 -34.70
N ASP A 34 2.48 0.94 -33.51
CA ASP A 34 3.12 -0.35 -33.21
C ASP A 34 2.72 -0.77 -31.79
N LEU A 35 1.73 -1.64 -31.69
CA LEU A 35 1.18 -2.07 -30.41
C LEU A 35 2.20 -2.85 -29.55
N LYS A 36 3.16 -3.55 -30.18
CA LYS A 36 4.19 -4.28 -29.46
C LYS A 36 5.18 -3.37 -28.73
N LYS A 37 5.38 -2.16 -29.27
CA LYS A 37 6.31 -1.18 -28.73
C LYS A 37 5.66 -0.20 -27.74
N MET A 38 4.34 -0.19 -27.66
CA MET A 38 3.61 0.63 -26.68
C MET A 38 3.84 0.09 -25.27
N PRO A 39 4.13 0.94 -24.26
CA PRO A 39 4.22 0.50 -22.87
C PRO A 39 2.97 -0.24 -22.41
N TYR A 40 3.15 -1.28 -21.60
CA TYR A 40 2.03 -2.13 -21.16
C TYR A 40 1.01 -1.36 -20.31
N SER A 41 1.49 -0.46 -19.48
CA SER A 41 0.64 0.45 -18.70
C SER A 41 -0.24 1.35 -19.58
N ILE A 42 0.32 1.88 -20.67
CA ILE A 42 -0.43 2.70 -21.63
C ILE A 42 -1.50 1.88 -22.35
N LYS A 43 -1.23 0.61 -22.69
CA LYS A 43 -2.25 -0.27 -23.29
C LYS A 43 -3.49 -0.41 -22.41
N VAL A 44 -3.32 -0.51 -21.10
CA VAL A 44 -4.44 -0.58 -20.14
C VAL A 44 -5.26 0.72 -20.18
N LEU A 45 -4.60 1.88 -20.22
CA LEU A 45 -5.30 3.17 -20.33
C LEU A 45 -6.06 3.28 -21.64
N VAL A 46 -5.44 2.88 -22.79
CA VAL A 46 -6.12 2.90 -24.11
C VAL A 46 -7.35 2.01 -24.10
N GLU A 47 -7.26 0.79 -23.55
CA GLU A 47 -8.42 -0.11 -23.44
C GLU A 47 -9.54 0.52 -22.61
N SER A 48 -9.18 1.10 -21.47
CA SER A 48 -10.16 1.72 -20.58
C SER A 48 -10.95 2.84 -21.27
N LEU A 49 -10.27 3.75 -21.98
CA LEU A 49 -10.94 4.81 -22.72
C LEU A 49 -11.77 4.26 -23.88
N LEU A 50 -11.23 3.30 -24.64
CA LEU A 50 -11.92 2.67 -25.76
C LEU A 50 -13.24 2.00 -25.32
N ARG A 51 -13.21 1.27 -24.21
CA ARG A 51 -14.35 0.56 -23.64
C ARG A 51 -15.41 1.50 -23.06
N GLN A 52 -14.99 2.57 -22.43
CA GLN A 52 -15.87 3.51 -21.71
C GLN A 52 -16.32 4.70 -22.56
N LYS A 53 -15.93 4.72 -23.82
CA LYS A 53 -16.31 5.78 -24.75
C LYS A 53 -17.82 5.94 -24.86
N ASP A 54 -18.32 7.16 -24.64
CA ASP A 54 -19.75 7.49 -24.68
C ASP A 54 -20.07 8.76 -25.49
N GLU A 55 -19.05 9.37 -26.11
CA GLU A 55 -19.11 10.63 -26.89
C GLU A 55 -19.60 11.86 -26.07
N LYS A 56 -19.56 11.77 -24.74
CA LYS A 56 -19.90 12.86 -23.81
C LYS A 56 -18.75 13.15 -22.87
N LEU A 57 -18.38 12.17 -22.06
CA LEU A 57 -17.27 12.26 -21.10
C LEU A 57 -15.97 11.76 -21.71
N ILE A 58 -16.06 10.72 -22.54
CA ILE A 58 -14.93 10.11 -23.25
C ILE A 58 -15.28 10.03 -24.73
N THR A 59 -14.50 10.69 -25.57
CA THR A 59 -14.76 10.84 -27.01
C THR A 59 -13.81 10.00 -27.87
N ASP A 60 -14.11 9.88 -29.18
CA ASP A 60 -13.19 9.28 -30.15
C ASP A 60 -11.83 10.01 -30.19
N ASP A 61 -11.82 11.35 -30.00
CA ASP A 61 -10.58 12.14 -30.01
C ASP A 61 -9.73 11.85 -28.78
N ASP A 62 -10.31 11.61 -27.58
CA ASP A 62 -9.58 11.21 -26.36
C ASP A 62 -8.91 9.85 -26.55
N VAL A 63 -9.64 8.88 -27.10
CA VAL A 63 -9.07 7.55 -27.40
C VAL A 63 -7.95 7.67 -28.43
N ALA A 64 -8.11 8.49 -29.48
CA ALA A 64 -7.06 8.70 -30.47
C ALA A 64 -5.83 9.40 -29.87
N THR A 65 -6.02 10.30 -28.92
CA THR A 65 -4.95 11.00 -28.22
C THR A 65 -4.07 10.00 -27.46
N ILE A 66 -4.65 9.17 -26.58
CA ILE A 66 -3.87 8.16 -25.84
C ILE A 66 -3.30 7.07 -26.76
N ALA A 67 -4.05 6.62 -27.78
CA ALA A 67 -3.59 5.61 -28.75
C ALA A 67 -2.38 6.10 -29.57
N SER A 68 -2.23 7.41 -29.75
CA SER A 68 -1.08 8.03 -30.43
C SER A 68 0.14 8.24 -29.53
N TRP A 69 0.13 7.75 -28.28
CA TRP A 69 1.22 7.91 -27.34
C TRP A 69 2.58 7.59 -27.99
N ASN A 70 3.57 8.43 -27.72
CA ASN A 70 4.90 8.29 -28.32
C ASN A 70 5.97 8.78 -27.35
N TYR A 71 7.01 7.98 -27.12
CA TYR A 71 8.11 8.27 -26.21
C TYR A 71 8.89 9.57 -26.51
N LYS A 72 8.78 10.13 -27.74
CA LYS A 72 9.45 11.38 -28.15
C LYS A 72 8.59 12.63 -27.98
N LYS A 73 7.34 12.48 -27.61
CA LYS A 73 6.36 13.56 -27.64
C LYS A 73 6.00 13.93 -26.20
N ASN A 74 6.64 14.99 -25.68
CA ASN A 74 6.10 15.69 -24.51
C ASN A 74 4.83 16.41 -24.96
N VAL A 75 3.66 15.91 -24.60
CA VAL A 75 2.37 16.49 -24.93
C VAL A 75 1.72 16.95 -23.64
N ASP A 76 1.30 18.19 -23.60
CA ASP A 76 0.47 18.74 -22.53
C ASP A 76 -1.01 18.33 -22.69
N ASP A 77 -1.30 17.31 -23.52
CA ASP A 77 -2.65 16.80 -23.71
C ASP A 77 -3.12 16.07 -22.44
N GLU A 78 -4.37 16.30 -22.08
CA GLU A 78 -5.05 15.63 -20.98
C GLU A 78 -6.04 14.60 -21.52
N ILE A 79 -6.23 13.52 -20.76
CA ILE A 79 -7.18 12.47 -21.04
C ILE A 79 -8.14 12.28 -19.87
N PRO A 80 -9.43 12.03 -20.13
CA PRO A 80 -10.39 11.63 -19.10
C PRO A 80 -10.19 10.16 -18.76
N TYR A 81 -9.96 9.84 -17.49
CA TYR A 81 -9.73 8.47 -17.06
C TYR A 81 -10.70 8.05 -15.95
N ILE A 82 -11.31 6.89 -16.10
CA ILE A 82 -12.15 6.24 -15.10
C ILE A 82 -11.58 4.83 -14.85
N PRO A 83 -11.14 4.49 -13.63
CA PRO A 83 -10.67 3.14 -13.30
C PRO A 83 -11.81 2.13 -13.29
N ALA A 84 -11.46 0.85 -13.29
CA ALA A 84 -12.44 -0.24 -13.20
C ALA A 84 -13.13 -0.30 -11.84
N ARG A 85 -12.44 0.14 -10.77
CA ARG A 85 -12.96 0.13 -9.40
C ARG A 85 -12.23 1.14 -8.51
N VAL A 86 -12.79 1.37 -7.31
CA VAL A 86 -12.21 2.21 -6.26
C VAL A 86 -11.94 1.35 -5.02
N LEU A 87 -10.79 1.57 -4.41
CA LEU A 87 -10.39 0.96 -3.13
C LEU A 87 -10.27 2.06 -2.06
N LEU A 88 -11.06 1.97 -1.03
CA LEU A 88 -11.03 2.91 0.08
C LEU A 88 -10.35 2.28 1.30
N GLN A 89 -9.51 3.03 1.99
CA GLN A 89 -9.13 2.75 3.37
C GLN A 89 -10.06 3.52 4.31
N ASP A 90 -10.12 3.16 5.59
CA ASP A 90 -11.18 3.62 6.48
C ASP A 90 -11.05 5.07 7.00
N LEU A 91 -9.89 5.73 6.87
CA LEU A 91 -9.77 7.15 7.28
C LEU A 91 -10.30 8.08 6.18
N THR A 92 -9.65 8.11 5.02
CA THR A 92 -10.05 8.93 3.88
C THR A 92 -11.33 8.44 3.21
N GLY A 93 -11.55 7.12 3.18
CA GLY A 93 -12.81 6.52 2.72
C GLY A 93 -13.98 6.85 3.63
N GLY A 94 -13.73 7.05 4.94
CA GLY A 94 -14.76 7.52 5.87
C GLY A 94 -15.33 8.89 5.48
N ALA A 95 -14.47 9.82 5.10
CA ALA A 95 -14.88 11.14 4.62
C ALA A 95 -15.73 11.02 3.33
N ALA A 96 -15.29 10.23 2.35
CA ALA A 96 -16.06 10.01 1.12
C ALA A 96 -17.44 9.39 1.38
N VAL A 97 -17.56 8.46 2.32
CA VAL A 97 -18.88 7.87 2.70
C VAL A 97 -19.75 8.89 3.40
N VAL A 98 -19.19 9.78 4.25
CA VAL A 98 -19.92 10.90 4.86
C VAL A 98 -20.48 11.80 3.78
N ASP A 99 -19.70 12.15 2.76
CA ASP A 99 -20.12 13.01 1.68
C ASP A 99 -21.24 12.37 0.85
N LEU A 100 -21.15 11.09 0.48
CA LEU A 100 -22.22 10.37 -0.20
C LEU A 100 -23.52 10.32 0.64
N ALA A 101 -23.41 10.10 1.95
CA ALA A 101 -24.55 10.12 2.86
C ALA A 101 -25.20 11.52 2.91
N SER A 102 -24.40 12.57 2.94
CA SER A 102 -24.86 13.97 2.93
C SER A 102 -25.51 14.35 1.60
N MET A 103 -24.98 13.89 0.46
CA MET A 103 -25.61 14.07 -0.85
C MET A 103 -27.00 13.41 -0.88
N ARG A 104 -27.15 12.20 -0.33
CA ARG A 104 -28.47 11.56 -0.22
C ARG A 104 -29.45 12.39 0.60
N ALA A 105 -29.00 12.92 1.75
CA ALA A 105 -29.81 13.80 2.58
C ALA A 105 -30.23 15.09 1.84
N ALA A 106 -29.30 15.70 1.10
CA ALA A 106 -29.57 16.88 0.27
C ALA A 106 -30.59 16.61 -0.84
N VAL A 107 -30.42 15.50 -1.58
CA VAL A 107 -31.37 15.11 -2.65
C VAL A 107 -32.77 14.86 -2.07
N ALA A 108 -32.86 14.18 -0.93
CA ALA A 108 -34.15 13.96 -0.26
C ALA A 108 -34.80 15.28 0.20
N LYS A 109 -34.02 16.23 0.74
CA LYS A 109 -34.46 17.57 1.14
C LYS A 109 -35.03 18.36 -0.04
N MET A 110 -34.49 18.16 -1.25
CA MET A 110 -34.99 18.77 -2.49
C MET A 110 -36.18 18.00 -3.11
N GLY A 111 -36.66 16.93 -2.48
CA GLY A 111 -37.78 16.12 -2.97
C GLY A 111 -37.39 15.09 -4.04
N GLY A 112 -36.11 14.85 -4.26
CA GLY A 112 -35.58 13.82 -5.15
C GLY A 112 -35.44 12.46 -4.46
N ASP A 113 -35.15 11.46 -5.27
CA ASP A 113 -34.88 10.09 -4.79
C ASP A 113 -33.43 9.97 -4.30
N PRO A 114 -33.16 9.75 -3.01
CA PRO A 114 -31.81 9.64 -2.45
C PRO A 114 -31.03 8.45 -3.01
N GLU A 115 -31.68 7.36 -3.46
CA GLU A 115 -31.02 6.18 -4.02
C GLU A 115 -30.31 6.46 -5.35
N ARG A 116 -30.59 7.60 -5.99
CA ARG A 116 -29.84 8.06 -7.17
C ARG A 116 -28.36 8.38 -6.85
N ILE A 117 -28.04 8.70 -5.59
CA ILE A 117 -26.67 8.83 -5.14
C ILE A 117 -26.18 7.43 -4.75
N ASN A 118 -25.42 6.83 -5.65
CA ASN A 118 -24.91 5.48 -5.52
C ASN A 118 -23.59 5.36 -6.31
N PRO A 119 -22.58 4.64 -5.83
CA PRO A 119 -21.36 4.42 -6.61
C PRO A 119 -21.65 3.77 -7.97
N LEU A 120 -21.16 4.39 -9.06
CA LEU A 120 -21.33 3.91 -10.43
C LEU A 120 -20.22 2.93 -10.85
N VAL A 121 -19.13 2.89 -10.08
CA VAL A 121 -18.06 1.89 -10.20
C VAL A 121 -18.03 1.06 -8.92
N PRO A 122 -17.57 -0.20 -8.95
CA PRO A 122 -17.41 -1.01 -7.75
C PRO A 122 -16.49 -0.35 -6.73
N VAL A 123 -16.88 -0.38 -5.46
CA VAL A 123 -16.12 0.18 -4.34
C VAL A 123 -15.90 -0.89 -3.28
N ASP A 124 -14.65 -1.11 -2.93
CA ASP A 124 -14.26 -1.91 -1.77
C ASP A 124 -13.64 -0.99 -0.72
N LEU A 125 -14.21 -0.97 0.49
CA LEU A 125 -13.63 -0.29 1.64
C LEU A 125 -13.02 -1.32 2.57
N VAL A 126 -11.76 -1.11 2.98
CA VAL A 126 -11.07 -1.98 3.95
C VAL A 126 -10.78 -1.19 5.22
N ILE A 127 -11.19 -1.75 6.37
CA ILE A 127 -11.01 -1.11 7.68
C ILE A 127 -9.68 -1.59 8.27
N ASP A 128 -8.65 -0.73 8.20
CA ASP A 128 -7.27 -1.14 8.45
C ASP A 128 -6.33 -0.03 8.99
N HIS A 129 -6.75 1.24 9.03
CA HIS A 129 -5.88 2.37 9.37
C HIS A 129 -6.10 2.93 10.78
N SER A 130 -7.19 2.60 11.46
CA SER A 130 -7.53 3.15 12.78
C SER A 130 -6.89 2.44 13.95
N ILE A 131 -6.57 1.16 13.81
CA ILE A 131 -6.01 0.35 14.89
C ILE A 131 -4.62 0.85 15.33
N GLN A 132 -4.39 0.90 16.66
CA GLN A 132 -3.14 1.39 17.25
C GLN A 132 -2.44 0.31 18.08
N VAL A 133 -1.11 0.44 18.22
CA VAL A 133 -0.27 -0.43 19.06
C VAL A 133 -0.27 0.08 20.50
N ASP A 134 -1.46 0.12 21.14
CA ASP A 134 -1.55 0.50 22.55
C ASP A 134 -0.89 -0.56 23.44
N TYR A 135 -1.08 -1.82 23.11
CA TYR A 135 -0.47 -2.98 23.77
C TYR A 135 0.47 -3.70 22.81
N ALA A 136 1.63 -4.10 23.28
CA ALA A 136 2.66 -4.84 22.53
C ALA A 136 3.45 -5.78 23.45
N GLY A 137 4.13 -6.77 22.89
CA GLY A 137 5.01 -7.68 23.64
C GLY A 137 4.28 -8.68 24.55
N THR A 138 2.96 -8.83 24.40
CA THR A 138 2.15 -9.77 25.20
C THR A 138 1.18 -10.56 24.30
N PRO A 139 0.84 -11.81 24.67
CA PRO A 139 -0.02 -12.67 23.85
C PRO A 139 -1.45 -12.13 23.66
N ASP A 140 -1.91 -11.23 24.50
CA ASP A 140 -3.26 -10.63 24.46
C ASP A 140 -3.29 -9.25 23.77
N ALA A 141 -2.17 -8.81 23.18
CA ALA A 141 -2.03 -7.50 22.57
C ALA A 141 -3.04 -7.28 21.43
N GLU A 142 -3.17 -8.25 20.50
CA GLU A 142 -4.13 -8.16 19.37
C GLU A 142 -5.55 -7.91 19.89
N MET A 143 -6.02 -8.74 20.85
CA MET A 143 -7.37 -8.65 21.38
C MET A 143 -7.65 -7.30 22.07
N LYS A 144 -6.69 -6.79 22.86
CA LYS A 144 -6.82 -5.51 23.57
C LYS A 144 -6.81 -4.32 22.62
N ASN A 145 -5.94 -4.35 21.61
CA ASN A 145 -5.88 -3.29 20.60
C ASN A 145 -7.16 -3.25 19.76
N GLU A 146 -7.69 -4.42 19.35
CA GLU A 146 -8.97 -4.51 18.63
C GLU A 146 -10.12 -3.97 19.49
N GLU A 147 -10.16 -4.28 20.79
CA GLU A 147 -11.19 -3.77 21.68
C GLU A 147 -11.19 -2.25 21.77
N LEU A 148 -10.01 -1.63 21.91
CA LEU A 148 -9.87 -0.18 21.92
C LEU A 148 -10.24 0.44 20.58
N ASP A 149 -9.87 -0.20 19.47
CA ASP A 149 -10.21 0.24 18.12
C ASP A 149 -11.73 0.31 17.93
N PHE A 150 -12.46 -0.74 18.30
CA PHE A 150 -13.94 -0.74 18.26
C PHE A 150 -14.57 0.30 19.18
N GLN A 151 -14.01 0.55 20.37
CA GLN A 151 -14.52 1.58 21.28
C GLN A 151 -14.34 2.99 20.70
N ARG A 152 -13.17 3.28 20.12
CA ARG A 152 -12.81 4.59 19.56
C ARG A 152 -13.59 4.91 18.28
N ASN A 153 -13.87 3.90 17.47
CA ASN A 153 -14.36 4.06 16.09
C ASN A 153 -15.80 3.58 15.88
N LYS A 154 -16.56 3.38 16.94
CA LYS A 154 -17.93 2.85 16.89
C LYS A 154 -18.83 3.61 15.91
N GLU A 155 -18.80 4.94 15.91
CA GLU A 155 -19.63 5.78 15.03
C GLU A 155 -19.26 5.59 13.56
N ARG A 156 -17.96 5.59 13.24
CA ARG A 156 -17.47 5.37 11.87
C ARG A 156 -17.81 3.97 11.36
N TYR A 157 -17.72 2.96 12.23
CA TYR A 157 -18.07 1.59 11.87
C TYR A 157 -19.58 1.41 11.64
N ALA A 158 -20.41 2.12 12.38
CA ALA A 158 -21.85 2.16 12.12
C ALA A 158 -22.17 2.80 10.76
N LEU A 159 -21.46 3.88 10.38
CA LEU A 159 -21.57 4.50 9.07
C LEU A 159 -21.19 3.53 7.94
N PHE A 160 -20.08 2.80 8.07
CA PHE A 160 -19.66 1.82 7.04
C PHE A 160 -20.62 0.65 6.92
N LYS A 161 -21.17 0.19 8.03
CA LYS A 161 -22.16 -0.88 8.04
C LYS A 161 -23.47 -0.44 7.39
N TRP A 162 -23.89 0.80 7.64
CA TRP A 162 -25.00 1.41 6.92
C TRP A 162 -24.72 1.51 5.41
N ALA A 163 -23.54 2.01 5.04
CA ALA A 163 -23.15 2.18 3.64
C ALA A 163 -23.19 0.85 2.87
N GLN A 164 -22.69 -0.22 3.47
CA GLN A 164 -22.72 -1.58 2.89
C GLN A 164 -24.16 -2.08 2.67
N GLY A 165 -25.09 -1.70 3.51
CA GLY A 165 -26.52 -2.07 3.37
C GLY A 165 -27.32 -1.14 2.45
N SER A 166 -26.82 0.07 2.16
CA SER A 166 -27.56 1.14 1.49
C SER A 166 -27.06 1.44 0.07
N PHE A 167 -25.80 1.14 -0.26
CA PHE A 167 -25.25 1.32 -1.61
C PHE A 167 -25.11 -0.01 -2.35
N ASP A 168 -25.49 -0.05 -3.62
CA ASP A 168 -25.48 -1.27 -4.45
C ASP A 168 -24.05 -1.76 -4.80
N ASN A 169 -23.14 -0.84 -5.11
CA ASN A 169 -21.77 -1.15 -5.55
C ASN A 169 -20.72 -0.93 -4.46
N PHE A 170 -21.09 -1.13 -3.21
CA PHE A 170 -20.22 -0.86 -2.07
C PHE A 170 -20.09 -2.09 -1.18
N ARG A 171 -18.86 -2.50 -0.88
CA ARG A 171 -18.58 -3.59 0.07
C ARG A 171 -17.58 -3.09 1.11
N ALA A 172 -17.75 -3.53 2.37
CA ALA A 172 -16.81 -3.25 3.44
C ALA A 172 -16.14 -4.55 3.91
N VAL A 173 -14.82 -4.54 3.95
CA VAL A 173 -14.01 -5.56 4.61
C VAL A 173 -13.86 -5.14 6.07
N PRO A 174 -14.37 -5.94 7.02
CA PRO A 174 -14.36 -5.60 8.45
C PRO A 174 -12.97 -5.48 9.06
N PRO A 175 -12.84 -4.84 10.26
CA PRO A 175 -11.56 -4.76 10.97
C PRO A 175 -10.90 -6.12 11.22
N GLY A 176 -9.57 -6.13 11.27
CA GLY A 176 -8.78 -7.32 11.62
C GLY A 176 -8.63 -8.33 10.47
N LYS A 177 -8.96 -7.97 9.24
CA LYS A 177 -8.79 -8.85 8.07
C LYS A 177 -7.46 -8.66 7.34
N GLY A 178 -6.89 -7.47 7.38
CA GLY A 178 -5.63 -7.13 6.74
C GLY A 178 -5.59 -5.68 6.27
N ILE A 179 -4.45 -5.26 5.74
CA ILE A 179 -4.26 -3.92 5.16
C ILE A 179 -4.80 -3.88 3.72
N CYS A 180 -5.43 -2.77 3.34
CA CYS A 180 -6.19 -2.62 2.09
C CYS A 180 -5.41 -3.05 0.84
N HIS A 181 -4.17 -2.59 0.67
CA HIS A 181 -3.38 -2.90 -0.53
C HIS A 181 -2.88 -4.36 -0.57
N GLN A 182 -2.63 -5.01 0.59
CA GLN A 182 -2.29 -6.44 0.60
C GLN A 182 -3.53 -7.31 0.37
N VAL A 183 -4.65 -6.99 0.98
CA VAL A 183 -5.95 -7.66 0.72
C VAL A 183 -6.34 -7.50 -0.75
N ASN A 184 -6.06 -6.33 -1.33
CA ASN A 184 -6.26 -6.06 -2.74
C ASN A 184 -5.44 -7.01 -3.64
N LEU A 185 -4.14 -7.12 -3.38
CA LEU A 185 -3.22 -7.99 -4.10
C LEU A 185 -3.60 -9.47 -3.96
N GLU A 186 -3.86 -9.91 -2.74
CA GLU A 186 -4.07 -11.32 -2.41
C GLU A 186 -5.48 -11.81 -2.79
N TYR A 187 -6.49 -10.91 -2.84
CA TYR A 187 -7.89 -11.34 -2.99
C TYR A 187 -8.77 -10.46 -3.87
N LEU A 188 -8.85 -9.12 -3.64
CA LEU A 188 -9.89 -8.29 -4.25
C LEU A 188 -9.72 -8.10 -5.76
N SER A 189 -8.48 -8.00 -6.24
CA SER A 189 -8.21 -7.83 -7.68
C SER A 189 -8.45 -9.13 -8.46
N PRO A 190 -9.29 -9.10 -9.51
CA PRO A 190 -9.44 -10.22 -10.43
C PRO A 190 -8.35 -10.23 -11.51
N LEU A 191 -7.50 -9.21 -11.62
CA LEU A 191 -6.56 -8.88 -12.70
C LEU A 191 -7.27 -8.58 -14.04
N ILE A 192 -8.20 -9.41 -14.47
CA ILE A 192 -9.10 -9.18 -15.60
C ILE A 192 -10.53 -9.34 -15.10
N HIS A 193 -11.33 -8.30 -15.23
CA HIS A 193 -12.75 -8.39 -14.95
C HIS A 193 -13.47 -9.18 -16.02
N CYS A 194 -14.45 -10.01 -15.61
CA CYS A 194 -15.39 -10.70 -16.48
C CYS A 194 -16.81 -10.37 -15.99
N VAL A 195 -17.44 -9.37 -16.59
CA VAL A 195 -18.72 -8.85 -16.13
C VAL A 195 -19.83 -9.16 -17.16
N LYS A 196 -20.91 -9.76 -16.70
CA LYS A 196 -22.08 -10.03 -17.53
C LYS A 196 -23.07 -8.87 -17.43
N LYS A 197 -23.29 -8.16 -18.54
CA LYS A 197 -24.28 -7.09 -18.65
C LYS A 197 -25.14 -7.33 -19.91
N ASP A 198 -26.46 -7.24 -19.78
CA ASP A 198 -27.43 -7.45 -20.88
C ASP A 198 -27.21 -8.78 -21.63
N GLY A 199 -26.82 -9.83 -20.92
CA GLY A 199 -26.55 -11.15 -21.47
C GLY A 199 -25.16 -11.34 -22.10
N ILE A 200 -24.37 -10.28 -22.27
CA ILE A 200 -23.02 -10.31 -22.85
C ILE A 200 -22.00 -10.37 -21.73
N LEU A 201 -21.10 -11.37 -21.76
CA LEU A 201 -19.95 -11.45 -20.88
C LEU A 201 -18.81 -10.62 -21.49
N THR A 202 -18.33 -9.61 -20.76
CA THR A 202 -17.29 -8.70 -21.25
C THR A 202 -16.07 -8.76 -20.34
N ALA A 203 -14.87 -8.95 -20.92
CA ALA A 203 -13.60 -8.90 -20.22
C ALA A 203 -12.90 -7.57 -20.46
N TYR A 204 -12.22 -7.08 -19.40
CA TYR A 204 -11.37 -5.89 -19.44
C TYR A 204 -10.34 -5.89 -18.30
N PRO A 205 -9.20 -5.19 -18.45
CA PRO A 205 -8.18 -5.17 -17.40
C PRO A 205 -8.71 -4.50 -16.14
N ASP A 206 -8.28 -5.02 -14.99
CA ASP A 206 -8.49 -4.34 -13.73
C ASP A 206 -7.66 -3.05 -13.69
N SER A 207 -8.21 -2.04 -13.06
CA SER A 207 -7.53 -0.80 -12.73
C SER A 207 -8.16 -0.18 -11.49
N CYS A 208 -7.33 0.41 -10.63
CA CYS A 208 -7.77 0.76 -9.28
C CYS A 208 -7.32 2.17 -8.88
N PHE A 209 -8.28 3.03 -8.52
CA PHE A 209 -7.98 4.21 -7.72
C PHE A 209 -8.14 3.85 -6.25
N GLY A 210 -7.13 4.16 -5.44
CA GLY A 210 -7.22 3.93 -4.01
C GLY A 210 -6.99 5.18 -3.19
N THR A 211 -7.70 5.33 -2.08
CA THR A 211 -7.44 6.41 -1.12
C THR A 211 -6.27 6.09 -0.19
N ASP A 212 -5.58 5.00 -0.44
CA ASP A 212 -4.30 4.64 0.17
C ASP A 212 -3.15 4.90 -0.83
N SER A 213 -2.09 5.58 -0.37
CA SER A 213 -0.91 5.85 -1.21
C SER A 213 -0.24 4.58 -1.74
N HIS A 214 -0.32 3.46 -1.02
CA HIS A 214 0.28 2.18 -1.41
C HIS A 214 -0.65 1.28 -2.26
N THR A 215 -1.72 1.84 -2.78
CA THR A 215 -2.54 1.20 -3.84
C THR A 215 -1.68 0.71 -5.00
N THR A 216 -0.56 1.39 -5.25
CA THR A 216 0.46 1.00 -6.24
C THR A 216 1.03 -0.41 -6.05
N GLN A 217 0.86 -1.05 -4.89
CA GLN A 217 1.29 -2.45 -4.70
C GLN A 217 0.68 -3.40 -5.74
N ILE A 218 -0.52 -3.09 -6.21
CA ILE A 218 -1.24 -3.90 -7.19
C ILE A 218 -0.57 -3.90 -8.57
N ASP A 219 0.27 -2.91 -8.85
CA ASP A 219 0.98 -2.80 -10.14
C ASP A 219 1.97 -3.96 -10.32
N GLY A 220 2.44 -4.56 -9.20
CA GLY A 220 3.23 -5.78 -9.20
C GLY A 220 2.52 -6.99 -9.80
N LEU A 221 1.18 -7.00 -9.78
CA LEU A 221 0.33 -8.04 -10.39
C LEU A 221 0.09 -7.78 -11.89
N GLY A 222 0.37 -6.58 -12.40
CA GLY A 222 0.04 -6.17 -13.76
C GLY A 222 -1.29 -5.41 -13.87
N VAL A 223 -1.74 -4.83 -12.77
CA VAL A 223 -2.89 -3.93 -12.69
C VAL A 223 -2.42 -2.49 -12.64
N VAL A 224 -3.07 -1.60 -13.35
CA VAL A 224 -2.80 -0.16 -13.26
C VAL A 224 -3.54 0.40 -12.06
N GLY A 225 -2.78 0.84 -11.04
CA GLY A 225 -3.37 1.37 -9.82
C GLY A 225 -2.49 2.41 -9.14
N TRP A 226 -3.11 3.46 -8.59
CA TRP A 226 -2.38 4.45 -7.80
C TRP A 226 -3.24 5.14 -6.74
N GLY A 227 -2.56 5.79 -5.81
CA GLY A 227 -3.19 6.56 -4.74
C GLY A 227 -3.75 7.88 -5.25
N VAL A 228 -4.98 8.18 -4.84
CA VAL A 228 -5.68 9.44 -5.14
C VAL A 228 -6.20 10.06 -3.85
N GLY A 229 -6.56 11.33 -3.89
CA GLY A 229 -7.27 11.99 -2.80
C GLY A 229 -8.72 11.52 -2.67
N GLY A 230 -9.35 11.81 -1.54
CA GLY A 230 -10.76 11.44 -1.30
C GLY A 230 -11.71 12.03 -2.36
N ILE A 231 -11.49 13.28 -2.75
CA ILE A 231 -12.33 13.98 -3.74
C ILE A 231 -12.23 13.34 -5.14
N GLU A 232 -11.03 12.92 -5.57
CA GLU A 232 -10.88 12.23 -6.86
C GLU A 232 -11.56 10.86 -6.85
N ALA A 233 -11.42 10.12 -5.76
CA ALA A 233 -12.11 8.84 -5.59
C ALA A 233 -13.63 9.01 -5.62
N GLU A 234 -14.14 10.02 -4.92
CA GLU A 234 -15.57 10.36 -4.86
C GLU A 234 -16.12 10.79 -6.22
N ALA A 235 -15.40 11.64 -6.96
CA ALA A 235 -15.78 12.05 -8.32
C ALA A 235 -15.93 10.82 -9.24
N VAL A 236 -14.98 9.89 -9.18
CA VAL A 236 -15.03 8.64 -9.95
C VAL A 236 -16.19 7.74 -9.50
N MET A 237 -16.44 7.62 -8.19
CA MET A 237 -17.60 6.90 -7.69
C MET A 237 -18.93 7.47 -8.22
N LEU A 238 -18.99 8.78 -8.46
CA LEU A 238 -20.14 9.47 -9.04
C LEU A 238 -20.13 9.48 -10.58
N GLY A 239 -19.20 8.76 -11.22
CA GLY A 239 -19.12 8.59 -12.68
C GLY A 239 -18.42 9.73 -13.41
N GLN A 240 -17.71 10.62 -12.71
CA GLN A 240 -16.90 11.66 -13.35
C GLN A 240 -15.49 11.15 -13.63
N PRO A 241 -14.92 11.40 -14.82
CA PRO A 241 -13.54 11.06 -15.10
C PRO A 241 -12.58 11.95 -14.32
N CYS A 242 -11.44 11.36 -13.94
CA CYS A 242 -10.28 12.12 -13.48
C CYS A 242 -9.45 12.51 -14.71
N TYR A 243 -9.21 13.81 -14.89
CA TYR A 243 -8.37 14.31 -15.99
C TYR A 243 -6.90 14.21 -15.61
N MET A 244 -6.12 13.57 -16.45
CA MET A 244 -4.69 13.41 -16.25
C MET A 244 -3.91 13.74 -17.53
N LYS A 245 -2.72 14.31 -17.35
CA LYS A 245 -1.79 14.48 -18.48
C LYS A 245 -1.35 13.12 -19.01
N LEU A 246 -1.10 13.06 -20.31
CA LEU A 246 -0.47 11.88 -20.92
C LEU A 246 0.87 11.61 -20.21
N PRO A 247 1.03 10.46 -19.53
CA PRO A 247 2.21 10.22 -18.72
C PRO A 247 3.45 9.93 -19.57
N ASP A 248 4.59 10.47 -19.16
CA ASP A 248 5.88 9.91 -19.54
C ASP A 248 6.03 8.52 -18.90
N VAL A 249 6.60 7.58 -19.62
CA VAL A 249 6.88 6.23 -19.11
C VAL A 249 8.38 6.00 -19.06
N ILE A 250 8.90 5.79 -17.85
CA ILE A 250 10.31 5.47 -17.61
C ILE A 250 10.45 3.95 -17.59
N GLY A 251 11.24 3.39 -18.51
CA GLY A 251 11.63 1.99 -18.46
C GLY A 251 12.69 1.79 -17.38
N PHE A 252 12.51 0.79 -16.52
CA PHE A 252 13.51 0.40 -15.54
C PHE A 252 13.95 -1.05 -15.81
N ARG A 253 15.10 -1.19 -16.46
CA ARG A 253 15.65 -2.49 -16.83
C ARG A 253 16.37 -3.12 -15.67
N LEU A 254 15.95 -4.32 -15.29
CA LEU A 254 16.61 -5.16 -14.31
C LEU A 254 17.41 -6.26 -15.03
N THR A 255 18.67 -6.44 -14.63
CA THR A 255 19.55 -7.50 -15.14
C THR A 255 20.10 -8.36 -14.01
N GLY A 256 20.64 -9.52 -14.32
CA GLY A 256 21.28 -10.39 -13.33
C GLY A 256 20.32 -10.99 -12.29
N LYS A 257 20.86 -11.27 -11.08
CA LYS A 257 20.15 -11.86 -9.94
C LYS A 257 20.65 -11.26 -8.63
N LEU A 258 19.77 -11.20 -7.62
CA LEU A 258 20.17 -10.84 -6.26
C LEU A 258 21.22 -11.84 -5.71
N ARG A 259 22.13 -11.32 -4.92
CA ARG A 259 23.12 -12.13 -4.19
C ARG A 259 22.47 -12.79 -2.98
N GLU A 260 23.03 -13.92 -2.53
CA GLU A 260 22.59 -14.57 -1.32
C GLU A 260 22.64 -13.62 -0.11
N GLY A 261 21.59 -13.65 0.70
CA GLY A 261 21.44 -12.80 1.89
C GLY A 261 20.94 -11.38 1.62
N VAL A 262 20.72 -10.98 0.36
CA VAL A 262 20.09 -9.71 -0.04
C VAL A 262 18.58 -9.90 -0.13
N THR A 263 17.83 -8.96 0.41
CA THR A 263 16.38 -9.03 0.48
C THR A 263 15.68 -8.14 -0.56
N ALA A 264 14.40 -8.40 -0.81
CA ALA A 264 13.55 -7.50 -1.62
C ALA A 264 13.52 -6.07 -1.06
N THR A 265 13.65 -5.91 0.27
CA THR A 265 13.74 -4.60 0.92
C THR A 265 14.99 -3.83 0.48
N ASP A 266 16.14 -4.49 0.42
CA ASP A 266 17.39 -3.87 -0.03
C ASP A 266 17.28 -3.41 -1.49
N LEU A 267 16.64 -4.22 -2.32
CA LEU A 267 16.37 -3.91 -3.72
C LEU A 267 15.47 -2.68 -3.85
N VAL A 268 14.34 -2.67 -3.15
CA VAL A 268 13.41 -1.52 -3.27
C VAL A 268 14.02 -0.23 -2.75
N LEU A 269 14.79 -0.26 -1.66
CA LEU A 269 15.49 0.93 -1.17
C LEU A 269 16.53 1.46 -2.18
N THR A 270 17.20 0.55 -2.91
CA THR A 270 18.12 0.93 -4.00
C THR A 270 17.36 1.60 -5.15
N ILE A 271 16.22 1.04 -5.55
CA ILE A 271 15.36 1.60 -6.60
C ILE A 271 14.82 2.98 -6.19
N VAL A 272 14.38 3.13 -4.94
CA VAL A 272 13.90 4.42 -4.39
C VAL A 272 14.98 5.49 -4.48
N GLU A 273 16.22 5.19 -4.08
CA GLU A 273 17.34 6.11 -4.19
C GLU A 273 17.59 6.53 -5.66
N MET A 274 17.62 5.56 -6.58
CA MET A 274 17.87 5.81 -8.00
C MET A 274 16.79 6.68 -8.64
N LEU A 275 15.51 6.32 -8.47
CA LEU A 275 14.38 7.03 -9.08
C LEU A 275 14.19 8.43 -8.49
N ARG A 276 14.42 8.62 -7.19
CA ARG A 276 14.44 9.97 -6.58
C ARG A 276 15.54 10.85 -7.16
N ARG A 277 16.70 10.30 -7.47
CA ARG A 277 17.81 11.05 -8.09
C ARG A 277 17.45 11.51 -9.51
N VAL A 278 16.74 10.69 -10.28
CA VAL A 278 16.30 11.00 -11.65
C VAL A 278 15.12 11.98 -11.66
N GLY A 279 14.21 11.88 -10.70
CA GLY A 279 13.02 12.71 -10.64
C GLY A 279 11.90 12.20 -11.53
N VAL A 280 11.04 11.34 -10.98
CA VAL A 280 9.95 10.65 -11.70
C VAL A 280 8.55 11.12 -11.28
N VAL A 281 8.45 12.29 -10.68
CA VAL A 281 7.16 12.84 -10.23
C VAL A 281 6.21 13.02 -11.41
N GLY A 282 4.99 12.48 -11.29
CA GLY A 282 3.97 12.52 -12.33
C GLY A 282 4.21 11.57 -13.51
N LYS A 283 5.27 10.74 -13.45
CA LYS A 283 5.60 9.76 -14.49
C LYS A 283 5.18 8.35 -14.05
N PHE A 284 5.04 7.46 -15.02
CA PHE A 284 4.93 6.02 -14.79
C PHE A 284 6.33 5.40 -14.86
N VAL A 285 6.58 4.41 -14.01
CA VAL A 285 7.77 3.55 -14.11
C VAL A 285 7.31 2.16 -14.51
N GLU A 286 7.91 1.59 -15.55
CA GLU A 286 7.58 0.24 -16.02
C GLU A 286 8.84 -0.63 -15.98
N PHE A 287 8.77 -1.74 -15.25
CA PHE A 287 9.90 -2.64 -15.05
C PHE A 287 10.01 -3.66 -16.17
N CYS A 288 11.24 -3.91 -16.62
CA CYS A 288 11.54 -4.79 -17.76
C CYS A 288 12.92 -5.45 -17.60
N GLY A 289 13.36 -6.20 -18.63
CA GLY A 289 14.67 -6.85 -18.67
C GLY A 289 14.64 -8.30 -18.19
N GLU A 290 15.79 -8.99 -18.28
CA GLU A 290 15.89 -10.41 -17.89
C GLU A 290 15.84 -10.60 -16.37
N GLY A 291 16.35 -9.64 -15.59
CA GLY A 291 16.33 -9.66 -14.13
C GLY A 291 14.91 -9.57 -13.55
N TYR A 292 14.01 -8.92 -14.27
CA TYR A 292 12.59 -8.87 -13.92
C TYR A 292 11.96 -10.26 -13.77
N GLN A 293 12.30 -11.21 -14.66
CA GLN A 293 11.78 -12.59 -14.62
C GLN A 293 12.36 -13.41 -13.47
N ASN A 294 13.47 -12.96 -12.86
CA ASN A 294 14.08 -13.60 -11.69
C ASN A 294 13.41 -13.20 -10.37
N LEU A 295 12.58 -12.14 -10.37
CA LEU A 295 11.83 -11.71 -9.20
C LEU A 295 10.52 -12.49 -9.06
N GLU A 296 10.22 -12.95 -7.85
CA GLU A 296 8.90 -13.49 -7.53
C GLU A 296 7.87 -12.36 -7.49
N LEU A 297 6.58 -12.69 -7.61
CA LEU A 297 5.55 -11.65 -7.65
C LEU A 297 5.54 -10.80 -6.37
N ALA A 298 5.80 -11.40 -5.22
CA ALA A 298 5.88 -10.68 -3.95
C ALA A 298 7.01 -9.64 -3.93
N ASP A 299 8.15 -9.89 -4.61
CA ASP A 299 9.24 -8.92 -4.77
C ASP A 299 8.80 -7.74 -5.64
N ARG A 300 8.09 -8.04 -6.76
CA ARG A 300 7.52 -7.01 -7.64
C ARG A 300 6.50 -6.14 -6.91
N ALA A 301 5.63 -6.76 -6.12
CA ALA A 301 4.65 -6.05 -5.30
C ALA A 301 5.32 -5.16 -4.24
N THR A 302 6.44 -5.62 -3.63
CA THR A 302 7.26 -4.83 -2.71
C THR A 302 7.83 -3.57 -3.40
N ILE A 303 8.33 -3.71 -4.63
CA ILE A 303 8.85 -2.58 -5.42
C ILE A 303 7.73 -1.62 -5.82
N ALA A 304 6.63 -2.15 -6.34
CA ALA A 304 5.48 -1.36 -6.76
C ALA A 304 4.84 -0.58 -5.59
N ASN A 305 4.80 -1.19 -4.40
CA ASN A 305 4.27 -0.57 -3.18
C ASN A 305 4.95 0.77 -2.88
N MET A 306 6.25 0.88 -3.07
CA MET A 306 7.00 2.10 -2.80
C MET A 306 6.99 3.12 -3.97
N GLY A 307 6.03 3.04 -4.88
CA GLY A 307 5.79 4.03 -5.94
C GLY A 307 5.78 5.47 -5.42
N PRO A 308 4.98 5.79 -4.40
CA PRO A 308 4.97 7.12 -3.78
C PRO A 308 6.33 7.53 -3.19
N GLU A 309 7.06 6.60 -2.60
CA GLU A 309 8.36 6.87 -1.98
C GLU A 309 9.43 7.21 -3.02
N TYR A 310 9.47 6.54 -4.18
CA TYR A 310 10.36 6.98 -5.26
C TYR A 310 9.79 8.12 -6.10
N GLY A 311 8.52 8.50 -5.89
CA GLY A 311 7.89 9.68 -6.43
C GLY A 311 7.17 9.50 -7.76
N ALA A 312 7.03 8.28 -8.27
CA ALA A 312 6.25 7.99 -9.46
C ALA A 312 4.75 7.90 -9.16
N THR A 313 3.93 8.04 -10.18
CA THR A 313 2.49 7.76 -10.07
C THR A 313 2.27 6.28 -9.80
N MET A 314 3.02 5.40 -10.46
CA MET A 314 2.97 3.95 -10.27
C MET A 314 4.28 3.26 -10.69
N GLY A 315 4.45 1.99 -10.28
CA GLY A 315 5.56 1.13 -10.66
C GLY A 315 5.07 -0.20 -11.22
N PHE A 316 4.90 -0.27 -12.53
CA PHE A 316 4.15 -1.31 -13.22
C PHE A 316 5.03 -2.49 -13.65
N PHE A 317 4.53 -3.69 -13.42
CA PHE A 317 5.11 -4.95 -13.87
C PHE A 317 4.15 -5.65 -14.85
N PRO A 318 4.51 -5.86 -16.12
CA PRO A 318 3.64 -6.55 -17.07
C PRO A 318 3.31 -7.99 -16.66
N ILE A 319 2.21 -8.52 -17.18
CA ILE A 319 1.72 -9.88 -16.89
C ILE A 319 2.65 -10.93 -17.50
N ASP A 320 3.09 -11.90 -16.70
CA ASP A 320 3.87 -13.05 -17.16
C ASP A 320 3.49 -14.35 -16.44
N GLN A 321 4.32 -15.39 -16.56
CA GLN A 321 4.06 -16.68 -15.91
C GLN A 321 4.07 -16.57 -14.38
N LYS A 322 4.92 -15.71 -13.77
CA LYS A 322 4.94 -15.48 -12.31
C LYS A 322 3.63 -14.88 -11.81
N THR A 323 3.02 -13.99 -12.60
CA THR A 323 1.67 -13.47 -12.31
C THR A 323 0.65 -14.61 -12.24
N ILE A 324 0.66 -15.52 -13.20
CA ILE A 324 -0.26 -16.66 -13.24
C ILE A 324 -0.03 -17.63 -12.07
N ASP A 325 1.22 -17.91 -11.76
CA ASP A 325 1.57 -18.78 -10.63
C ASP A 325 1.09 -18.18 -9.29
N TYR A 326 1.18 -16.86 -9.14
CA TYR A 326 0.64 -16.17 -7.97
C TYR A 326 -0.89 -16.18 -7.90
N LEU A 327 -1.59 -16.02 -9.03
CA LEU A 327 -3.05 -16.16 -9.05
C LEU A 327 -3.49 -17.56 -8.59
N ARG A 328 -2.76 -18.60 -8.99
CA ARG A 328 -3.00 -19.95 -8.51
C ARG A 328 -2.75 -20.10 -7.03
N LEU A 329 -1.60 -19.62 -6.55
CA LEU A 329 -1.22 -19.64 -5.14
C LEU A 329 -2.26 -18.91 -4.28
N SER A 330 -2.71 -17.75 -4.70
CA SER A 330 -3.69 -16.93 -3.97
C SER A 330 -5.15 -17.38 -4.15
N GLY A 331 -5.36 -18.58 -4.75
CA GLY A 331 -6.65 -19.27 -4.72
C GLY A 331 -7.63 -18.88 -5.83
N ARG A 332 -7.21 -18.10 -6.86
CA ARG A 332 -8.09 -17.77 -8.00
C ARG A 332 -8.53 -19.01 -8.75
N ASP A 333 -9.73 -18.95 -9.34
CA ASP A 333 -10.32 -20.06 -10.08
C ASP A 333 -9.58 -20.33 -11.40
N GLU A 334 -9.33 -21.61 -11.75
CA GLU A 334 -8.57 -21.96 -12.96
C GLU A 334 -9.29 -21.56 -14.26
N LYS A 335 -10.63 -21.52 -14.27
CA LYS A 335 -11.38 -21.05 -15.45
C LYS A 335 -11.16 -19.55 -15.67
N HIS A 336 -11.12 -18.79 -14.57
CA HIS A 336 -10.80 -17.38 -14.62
C HIS A 336 -9.35 -17.17 -15.07
N ILE A 337 -8.40 -17.96 -14.58
CA ILE A 337 -7.00 -17.91 -15.00
C ILE A 337 -6.84 -18.22 -16.50
N ASP A 338 -7.62 -19.15 -17.07
CA ASP A 338 -7.64 -19.37 -18.53
C ASP A 338 -8.06 -18.09 -19.28
N THR A 339 -9.11 -17.41 -18.80
CA THR A 339 -9.57 -16.14 -19.36
C THR A 339 -8.47 -15.07 -19.27
N VAL A 340 -7.80 -14.93 -18.11
CA VAL A 340 -6.70 -14.00 -17.91
C VAL A 340 -5.57 -14.24 -18.93
N ILE A 341 -5.14 -15.49 -19.10
CA ILE A 341 -4.04 -15.83 -20.02
C ILE A 341 -4.43 -15.50 -21.47
N LYS A 342 -5.61 -15.90 -21.90
CA LYS A 342 -6.09 -15.69 -23.28
C LYS A 342 -6.28 -14.20 -23.56
N TYR A 343 -6.93 -13.48 -22.66
CA TYR A 343 -7.13 -12.04 -22.78
C TYR A 343 -5.80 -11.28 -22.83
N ALA A 344 -4.88 -11.54 -21.90
CA ALA A 344 -3.59 -10.85 -21.84
C ALA A 344 -2.76 -11.05 -23.12
N LYS A 345 -2.81 -12.24 -23.72
CA LYS A 345 -2.12 -12.53 -25.00
C LYS A 345 -2.80 -11.85 -26.19
N GLU A 346 -4.13 -11.86 -26.26
CA GLU A 346 -4.87 -11.18 -27.31
C GLU A 346 -4.68 -9.67 -27.30
N GLN A 347 -4.67 -9.08 -26.13
CA GLN A 347 -4.49 -7.64 -25.93
C GLN A 347 -3.02 -7.20 -25.87
N THR A 348 -2.07 -8.12 -26.07
CA THR A 348 -0.62 -7.85 -25.97
C THR A 348 -0.20 -7.26 -24.61
N LEU A 349 -0.90 -7.62 -23.54
CA LEU A 349 -0.57 -7.30 -22.16
C LEU A 349 0.38 -8.33 -21.53
N TRP A 350 0.52 -9.51 -22.17
CA TRP A 350 1.51 -10.50 -21.79
C TRP A 350 2.91 -10.02 -22.12
N TYR A 351 3.85 -10.12 -21.17
CA TYR A 351 5.23 -9.68 -21.36
C TYR A 351 5.95 -10.53 -22.44
N GLU A 352 6.25 -9.90 -23.55
CA GLU A 352 7.00 -10.50 -24.68
C GLU A 352 8.34 -9.78 -24.94
N GLY A 353 8.67 -8.77 -24.11
CA GLY A 353 9.88 -7.97 -24.25
C GLY A 353 9.68 -6.51 -23.92
N GLU A 354 10.72 -5.72 -24.09
CA GLU A 354 10.73 -4.30 -23.75
C GLU A 354 9.92 -3.46 -24.74
N ALA A 355 9.14 -2.53 -24.20
CA ALA A 355 8.48 -1.49 -24.98
C ALA A 355 9.44 -0.34 -25.33
N GLU A 356 8.94 0.69 -26.01
CA GLU A 356 9.66 1.96 -26.17
C GLU A 356 9.25 2.90 -25.03
N TYR A 357 10.25 3.44 -24.32
CA TYR A 357 10.06 4.28 -23.14
C TYR A 357 10.60 5.69 -23.37
N THR A 358 10.09 6.68 -22.61
CA THR A 358 10.58 8.06 -22.66
C THR A 358 12.04 8.15 -22.25
N GLU A 359 12.43 7.39 -21.23
CA GLU A 359 13.79 7.27 -20.72
C GLU A 359 14.00 5.83 -20.23
N MET A 360 15.24 5.35 -20.22
CA MET A 360 15.61 4.01 -19.75
C MET A 360 16.65 4.11 -18.64
N LEU A 361 16.36 3.47 -17.51
CA LEU A 361 17.31 3.23 -16.42
C LEU A 361 17.66 1.75 -16.37
N GLU A 362 18.81 1.42 -15.79
CA GLU A 362 19.27 0.04 -15.66
C GLU A 362 19.87 -0.21 -14.27
N LEU A 363 19.58 -1.39 -13.71
CA LEU A 363 20.16 -1.88 -12.46
C LEU A 363 20.52 -3.37 -12.62
N ASP A 364 21.78 -3.70 -12.40
CA ASP A 364 22.18 -5.09 -12.17
C ASP A 364 21.84 -5.48 -10.73
N LEU A 365 20.97 -6.49 -10.57
CA LEU A 365 20.56 -7.00 -9.27
C LEU A 365 21.76 -7.47 -8.42
N ALA A 366 22.88 -7.83 -9.04
CA ALA A 366 24.11 -8.16 -8.33
C ALA A 366 24.78 -6.95 -7.65
N ASP A 367 24.40 -5.72 -7.98
CA ASP A 367 24.92 -4.50 -7.36
C ASP A 367 24.11 -4.03 -6.15
N VAL A 368 23.07 -4.77 -5.78
CA VAL A 368 22.27 -4.50 -4.58
C VAL A 368 22.98 -5.06 -3.34
N TYR A 369 23.01 -4.27 -2.27
CA TYR A 369 23.64 -4.61 -1.00
C TYR A 369 22.67 -4.44 0.17
N PRO A 370 22.82 -5.21 1.27
CA PRO A 370 22.06 -5.03 2.49
C PRO A 370 22.09 -3.57 2.95
N SER A 371 20.93 -3.00 3.18
CA SER A 371 20.76 -1.57 3.40
C SER A 371 19.63 -1.25 4.39
N LEU A 372 19.72 -0.06 4.98
CA LEU A 372 18.62 0.62 5.65
C LEU A 372 18.32 1.92 4.90
N ALA A 373 17.27 2.64 5.32
CA ALA A 373 17.06 4.02 4.90
C ALA A 373 16.73 4.90 6.11
N GLY A 374 17.26 6.09 6.19
CA GLY A 374 17.00 7.03 7.28
C GLY A 374 18.05 8.13 7.35
N HIS A 375 17.89 8.99 8.34
CA HIS A 375 17.01 8.85 9.52
C HIS A 375 15.61 9.46 9.36
N LYS A 376 15.26 10.02 8.23
CA LYS A 376 13.97 10.73 8.05
C LYS A 376 13.33 10.62 6.65
N ARG A 377 14.00 9.96 5.68
CA ARG A 377 13.42 9.79 4.33
C ARG A 377 13.75 8.42 3.74
N PRO A 378 12.85 7.80 2.96
CA PRO A 378 13.07 6.48 2.37
C PRO A 378 14.22 6.43 1.34
N GLN A 379 14.49 7.55 0.66
CA GLN A 379 15.58 7.66 -0.32
C GLN A 379 16.97 7.84 0.31
N ASP A 380 17.06 8.11 1.59
CA ASP A 380 18.34 8.26 2.30
C ASP A 380 18.88 6.86 2.64
N ARG A 381 19.24 6.09 1.58
CA ARG A 381 19.72 4.72 1.73
C ARG A 381 21.12 4.68 2.38
N ILE A 382 21.27 3.78 3.32
CA ILE A 382 22.50 3.55 4.10
C ILE A 382 22.90 2.08 3.93
N PRO A 383 24.05 1.76 3.30
CA PRO A 383 24.60 0.41 3.36
C PRO A 383 24.76 -0.06 4.80
N LEU A 384 24.39 -1.30 5.10
CA LEU A 384 24.36 -1.84 6.47
C LEU A 384 25.71 -1.65 7.20
N CYS A 385 26.82 -1.85 6.51
CA CYS A 385 28.18 -1.65 7.06
C CYS A 385 28.50 -0.20 7.43
N ASN A 386 27.74 0.77 6.93
CA ASN A 386 27.93 2.20 7.18
C ASN A 386 26.98 2.74 8.27
N MET A 387 26.10 1.91 8.85
CA MET A 387 25.06 2.36 9.77
C MET A 387 25.62 3.14 10.97
N LYS A 388 26.67 2.65 11.58
CA LYS A 388 27.33 3.32 12.72
C LYS A 388 27.85 4.72 12.37
N THR A 389 28.45 4.88 11.19
CA THR A 389 28.96 6.18 10.71
C THR A 389 27.81 7.11 10.35
N ALA A 390 26.78 6.58 9.70
CA ALA A 390 25.58 7.35 9.33
C ALA A 390 24.82 7.86 10.56
N PHE A 391 24.71 7.05 11.62
CA PHE A 391 24.07 7.51 12.85
C PHE A 391 24.86 8.66 13.52
N ARG A 392 26.18 8.64 13.48
CA ARG A 392 26.98 9.77 13.98
C ARG A 392 26.75 11.05 13.19
N ALA A 393 26.64 10.95 11.87
CA ALA A 393 26.23 12.09 11.05
C ALA A 393 24.82 12.58 11.39
N THR A 394 23.89 11.67 11.72
CA THR A 394 22.55 12.02 12.21
C THR A 394 22.61 12.83 13.51
N LEU A 395 23.48 12.47 14.45
CA LEU A 395 23.67 13.25 15.69
C LEU A 395 24.17 14.67 15.41
N ASP A 396 25.11 14.82 14.46
CA ASP A 396 25.61 16.13 14.04
C ASP A 396 24.49 16.99 13.42
N GLU A 397 23.64 16.41 12.57
CA GLU A 397 22.47 17.08 11.99
C GLU A 397 21.45 17.52 13.06
N LEU A 398 21.29 16.73 14.12
CA LEU A 398 20.41 17.04 15.26
C LEU A 398 21.07 18.00 16.27
N GLY A 399 22.28 18.47 16.00
CA GLY A 399 23.01 19.42 16.84
C GLY A 399 23.64 18.81 18.11
N VAL A 400 23.75 17.47 18.17
CA VAL A 400 24.33 16.74 19.29
C VAL A 400 25.85 16.62 19.07
N LYS A 401 26.64 17.47 19.73
CA LYS A 401 28.09 17.51 19.58
C LYS A 401 28.82 16.36 20.28
N GLU A 402 28.30 15.93 21.40
CA GLU A 402 28.85 14.82 22.19
C GLU A 402 27.71 13.85 22.51
N GLN A 403 27.93 12.57 22.25
CA GLN A 403 26.97 11.51 22.50
C GLN A 403 26.68 11.41 24.01
N LYS A 404 25.40 11.50 24.37
CA LYS A 404 24.94 11.47 25.76
C LYS A 404 24.68 10.03 26.21
N GLU A 405 24.92 9.78 27.50
CA GLU A 405 24.54 8.53 28.16
C GLU A 405 23.97 8.86 29.55
N ALA A 406 22.78 8.33 29.83
CA ALA A 406 22.12 8.54 31.12
C ALA A 406 21.25 7.34 31.49
N ASP A 407 21.30 6.92 32.74
CA ASP A 407 20.46 5.84 33.29
C ASP A 407 20.53 4.52 32.51
N GLY A 408 21.72 4.19 31.95
CA GLY A 408 21.95 2.99 31.15
C GLY A 408 21.44 3.05 29.71
N LEU A 409 20.95 4.22 29.26
CA LEU A 409 20.58 4.49 27.88
C LEU A 409 21.55 5.50 27.26
N LYS A 410 21.89 5.29 25.98
CA LYS A 410 22.82 6.13 25.24
C LYS A 410 22.12 6.63 23.96
N ASP A 411 22.53 7.81 23.47
CA ASP A 411 22.03 8.28 22.16
C ASP A 411 22.17 7.20 21.10
N GLY A 412 21.09 6.96 20.36
CA GLY A 412 20.97 5.86 19.41
C GLY A 412 20.44 4.55 20.02
N PHE A 413 20.04 4.56 21.30
CA PHE A 413 19.29 3.40 21.82
C PHE A 413 17.98 3.22 21.04
N LEU A 414 17.61 1.96 20.83
CA LEU A 414 16.42 1.62 20.05
C LEU A 414 15.21 1.60 20.97
N ALA A 415 14.30 2.56 20.80
CA ALA A 415 13.06 2.62 21.58
C ALA A 415 11.93 1.78 20.95
N ILE A 416 11.90 1.67 19.61
CA ILE A 416 10.87 0.93 18.86
C ILE A 416 11.53 0.05 17.82
N ALA A 417 11.11 -1.22 17.76
CA ALA A 417 11.43 -2.18 16.71
C ALA A 417 10.13 -2.81 16.21
N SER A 418 9.66 -2.40 15.03
CA SER A 418 8.36 -2.80 14.52
C SER A 418 8.47 -3.55 13.19
N ILE A 419 7.98 -4.79 13.15
CA ILE A 419 7.65 -5.47 11.90
C ILE A 419 6.21 -5.07 11.56
N THR A 420 6.04 -4.19 10.59
CA THR A 420 4.76 -3.57 10.27
C THR A 420 4.36 -3.77 8.81
N SER A 421 3.09 -3.68 8.55
CA SER A 421 2.34 -4.30 7.47
C SER A 421 2.54 -3.73 6.06
N CYS A 422 3.20 -2.60 5.86
CA CYS A 422 3.12 -1.97 4.54
C CYS A 422 3.88 -2.74 3.45
N THR A 423 5.16 -2.47 3.26
CA THR A 423 5.91 -2.94 2.09
C THR A 423 6.31 -4.41 2.20
N ASN A 424 6.73 -4.82 3.38
CA ASN A 424 7.49 -6.07 3.55
C ASN A 424 6.64 -7.28 3.91
N THR A 425 5.51 -7.10 4.61
CA THR A 425 4.76 -8.26 5.13
C THR A 425 3.98 -9.00 4.04
N ALA A 426 3.73 -8.38 2.88
CA ALA A 426 3.20 -9.06 1.70
C ALA A 426 4.20 -10.02 1.05
N ASN A 427 5.48 -9.98 1.47
CA ASN A 427 6.52 -10.83 0.92
C ASN A 427 6.88 -11.96 1.91
N PRO A 428 6.45 -13.21 1.64
CA PRO A 428 6.71 -14.32 2.53
C PRO A 428 8.19 -14.59 2.78
N SER A 429 9.07 -14.31 1.82
CA SER A 429 10.50 -14.60 1.95
C SER A 429 11.15 -13.80 3.09
N VAL A 430 10.86 -12.50 3.19
CA VAL A 430 11.42 -11.65 4.24
C VAL A 430 10.76 -11.89 5.60
N MET A 431 9.49 -12.28 5.63
CA MET A 431 8.79 -12.62 6.87
C MET A 431 9.29 -13.94 7.46
N ILE A 432 9.48 -14.96 6.62
CA ILE A 432 10.07 -16.24 7.01
C ILE A 432 11.52 -16.03 7.44
N ALA A 433 12.28 -15.18 6.72
CA ALA A 433 13.64 -14.82 7.13
C ALA A 433 13.67 -14.20 8.54
N ALA A 434 12.73 -13.29 8.86
CA ALA A 434 12.60 -12.72 10.21
C ALA A 434 12.31 -13.79 11.27
N GLY A 435 11.39 -14.72 10.97
CA GLY A 435 11.09 -15.84 11.85
C GLY A 435 12.29 -16.79 12.07
N LEU A 436 13.07 -17.05 11.03
CA LEU A 436 14.29 -17.87 11.13
C LEU A 436 15.40 -17.16 11.91
N VAL A 437 15.58 -15.83 11.73
CA VAL A 437 16.48 -15.01 12.56
C VAL A 437 16.05 -15.08 14.02
N ALA A 438 14.75 -14.91 14.31
CA ALA A 438 14.22 -15.01 15.66
C ALA A 438 14.47 -16.39 16.28
N LYS A 439 14.25 -17.46 15.53
CA LYS A 439 14.52 -18.84 15.96
C LYS A 439 15.99 -19.03 16.34
N LYS A 440 16.90 -18.73 15.41
CA LYS A 440 18.36 -18.90 15.64
C LYS A 440 18.85 -18.04 16.79
N ALA A 441 18.36 -16.78 16.91
CA ALA A 441 18.67 -15.91 18.02
C ALA A 441 18.17 -16.46 19.37
N TYR A 442 16.94 -16.97 19.40
CA TYR A 442 16.35 -17.57 20.59
C TYR A 442 17.15 -18.79 21.06
N GLU A 443 17.50 -19.71 20.14
CA GLU A 443 18.29 -20.90 20.42
C GLU A 443 19.69 -20.58 20.95
N LEU A 444 20.26 -19.43 20.57
CA LEU A 444 21.53 -18.89 21.10
C LEU A 444 21.34 -17.99 22.32
N GLY A 445 20.18 -18.01 22.96
CA GLY A 445 19.90 -17.25 24.19
C GLY A 445 19.84 -15.73 24.02
N LEU A 446 19.83 -15.21 22.78
CA LEU A 446 19.71 -13.78 22.50
C LEU A 446 18.27 -13.32 22.65
N ARG A 447 18.09 -12.10 23.18
CA ARG A 447 16.79 -11.44 23.37
C ARG A 447 16.89 -9.96 23.05
N PRO A 448 15.82 -9.30 22.59
CA PRO A 448 15.73 -7.86 22.54
C PRO A 448 15.99 -7.24 23.92
N LYS A 449 16.47 -6.02 23.95
CA LYS A 449 16.63 -5.28 25.20
C LYS A 449 15.28 -4.91 25.78
N GLU A 450 15.11 -5.00 27.11
CA GLU A 450 13.84 -4.77 27.81
C GLU A 450 13.20 -3.38 27.54
N TYR A 451 14.03 -2.39 27.20
CA TYR A 451 13.56 -1.04 26.87
C TYR A 451 13.05 -0.89 25.42
N VAL A 452 13.21 -1.91 24.57
CA VAL A 452 12.75 -1.87 23.18
C VAL A 452 11.30 -2.31 23.11
N LYS A 453 10.42 -1.43 22.65
CA LYS A 453 9.04 -1.80 22.30
C LYS A 453 9.06 -2.56 20.98
N THR A 454 8.81 -3.87 21.03
CA THR A 454 8.70 -4.75 19.85
C THR A 454 7.24 -4.93 19.47
N SER A 455 6.94 -5.03 18.16
CA SER A 455 5.59 -5.31 17.67
C SER A 455 5.63 -6.03 16.32
N LEU A 456 4.62 -6.87 16.09
CA LEU A 456 4.34 -7.52 14.81
C LEU A 456 2.93 -7.15 14.35
N SER A 457 2.84 -6.45 13.22
CA SER A 457 1.57 -6.07 12.60
C SER A 457 1.53 -6.61 11.17
N PRO A 458 1.08 -7.86 10.97
CA PRO A 458 1.02 -8.48 9.64
C PRO A 458 0.03 -7.76 8.72
N GLY A 459 0.31 -7.77 7.42
CA GLY A 459 -0.57 -7.17 6.44
C GLY A 459 -1.79 -8.01 6.07
N SER A 460 -1.77 -9.31 6.38
CA SER A 460 -2.92 -10.20 6.25
C SER A 460 -2.85 -11.39 7.21
N ARG A 461 -3.97 -12.07 7.39
CA ARG A 461 -4.03 -13.29 8.21
C ARG A 461 -3.27 -14.46 7.59
N VAL A 462 -3.03 -14.45 6.29
CA VAL A 462 -2.18 -15.43 5.58
C VAL A 462 -0.76 -15.42 6.16
N VAL A 463 -0.22 -14.23 6.45
CA VAL A 463 1.11 -14.06 7.05
C VAL A 463 1.20 -14.74 8.41
N THR A 464 0.25 -14.47 9.27
CA THR A 464 0.19 -15.09 10.60
C THR A 464 0.03 -16.61 10.51
N GLN A 465 -0.79 -17.07 9.55
CA GLN A 465 -1.07 -18.50 9.40
C GLN A 465 0.19 -19.27 8.99
N TYR A 466 0.91 -18.88 7.93
CA TYR A 466 2.12 -19.61 7.55
C TYR A 466 3.25 -19.50 8.60
N LEU A 467 3.37 -18.38 9.32
CA LEU A 467 4.31 -18.26 10.43
C LEU A 467 3.95 -19.18 11.59
N LYS A 468 2.66 -19.36 11.87
CA LYS A 468 2.16 -20.30 12.89
C LYS A 468 2.40 -21.76 12.49
N ASP A 469 2.02 -22.14 11.27
CA ASP A 469 2.14 -23.50 10.76
C ASP A 469 3.60 -23.96 10.65
N SER A 470 4.51 -23.02 10.32
CA SER A 470 5.95 -23.28 10.33
C SER A 470 6.57 -23.28 11.73
N GLY A 471 5.82 -22.90 12.77
CA GLY A 471 6.31 -22.73 14.14
C GLY A 471 7.19 -21.49 14.37
N LEU A 472 7.37 -20.66 13.33
CA LEU A 472 8.23 -19.46 13.42
C LEU A 472 7.58 -18.33 14.22
N LEU A 473 6.23 -18.26 14.25
CA LEU A 473 5.51 -17.26 15.03
C LEU A 473 5.87 -17.35 16.52
N GLY A 474 5.93 -18.58 17.08
CA GLY A 474 6.29 -18.77 18.49
C GLY A 474 7.67 -18.21 18.85
N TYR A 475 8.67 -18.32 17.97
CA TYR A 475 9.99 -17.72 18.20
C TYR A 475 9.97 -16.19 18.12
N LEU A 476 9.15 -15.62 17.24
CA LEU A 476 8.95 -14.17 17.18
C LEU A 476 8.28 -13.68 18.49
N GLU A 477 7.25 -14.36 18.97
CA GLU A 477 6.55 -14.05 20.22
C GLU A 477 7.48 -14.15 21.45
N GLU A 478 8.36 -15.15 21.50
CA GLU A 478 9.38 -15.29 22.56
C GLU A 478 10.39 -14.13 22.55
N LEU A 479 10.56 -13.44 21.43
CA LEU A 479 11.32 -12.19 21.31
C LEU A 479 10.47 -10.93 21.47
N GLY A 480 9.22 -11.05 21.92
CA GLY A 480 8.30 -9.96 22.15
C GLY A 480 7.60 -9.43 20.89
N TYR A 481 7.77 -10.08 19.72
CA TYR A 481 7.05 -9.75 18.50
C TYR A 481 5.69 -10.45 18.45
N ASN A 482 4.85 -10.18 19.45
CA ASN A 482 3.47 -10.64 19.44
C ASN A 482 2.66 -9.87 18.38
N VAL A 483 1.66 -10.54 17.80
CA VAL A 483 0.74 -9.89 16.88
C VAL A 483 -0.02 -8.78 17.63
N THR A 484 0.01 -7.57 17.10
CA THR A 484 -0.64 -6.39 17.72
C THR A 484 -1.92 -6.00 17.01
N GLY A 485 -2.16 -6.53 15.82
CA GLY A 485 -3.32 -6.30 14.98
C GLY A 485 -2.96 -6.38 13.50
N TYR A 486 -3.96 -6.19 12.64
CA TYR A 486 -3.81 -6.20 11.18
C TYR A 486 -4.21 -4.83 10.63
N GLY A 487 -3.26 -4.13 10.00
CA GLY A 487 -3.49 -2.79 9.50
C GLY A 487 -2.21 -1.96 9.36
N CYS A 488 -2.34 -0.66 9.10
CA CYS A 488 -1.20 0.22 8.82
C CYS A 488 -0.33 0.51 10.05
N MET A 489 -0.90 0.62 11.22
CA MET A 489 -0.29 0.71 12.56
C MET A 489 0.95 1.63 12.63
N THR A 490 2.13 1.12 13.01
CA THR A 490 3.35 1.95 13.20
C THR A 490 3.71 2.77 11.95
N CYS A 491 3.43 2.28 10.75
CA CYS A 491 3.74 3.01 9.52
C CYS A 491 3.00 4.35 9.38
N ILE A 492 1.76 4.43 9.86
CA ILE A 492 0.96 5.66 9.82
C ILE A 492 1.10 6.53 11.08
N GLY A 493 1.90 6.10 12.05
CA GLY A 493 2.04 6.82 13.32
C GLY A 493 1.23 6.24 14.48
N ASN A 494 0.59 5.10 14.27
CA ASN A 494 -0.18 4.40 15.29
C ASN A 494 0.69 3.47 16.15
N SER A 495 1.91 3.89 16.48
CA SER A 495 2.84 3.11 17.31
C SER A 495 2.38 2.95 18.77
N GLY A 496 1.38 3.73 19.18
CA GLY A 496 0.92 3.77 20.57
C GLY A 496 1.98 4.32 21.54
N PRO A 497 1.72 4.32 22.86
CA PRO A 497 2.60 4.91 23.85
C PRO A 497 3.87 4.09 24.05
N LEU A 498 4.97 4.77 24.36
CA LEU A 498 6.16 4.17 24.96
C LEU A 498 6.00 4.07 26.48
N ASP A 499 6.83 3.22 27.11
CA ASP A 499 6.89 3.16 28.57
C ASP A 499 7.15 4.57 29.14
N PRO A 500 6.31 5.07 30.07
CA PRO A 500 6.46 6.40 30.67
C PRO A 500 7.85 6.63 31.30
N ALA A 501 8.48 5.57 31.85
CA ALA A 501 9.83 5.68 32.41
C ALA A 501 10.87 5.93 31.30
N ILE A 502 10.72 5.32 30.12
CA ILE A 502 11.58 5.55 28.97
C ILE A 502 11.36 6.96 28.41
N VAL A 503 10.09 7.39 28.26
CA VAL A 503 9.77 8.76 27.82
C VAL A 503 10.40 9.79 28.75
N LYS A 504 10.28 9.58 30.06
CA LYS A 504 10.90 10.47 31.05
C LYS A 504 12.42 10.55 30.91
N LYS A 505 13.12 9.42 30.73
CA LYS A 505 14.55 9.39 30.50
C LYS A 505 14.96 10.15 29.22
N ILE A 506 14.20 9.99 28.14
CA ILE A 506 14.42 10.73 26.89
C ILE A 506 14.32 12.24 27.14
N GLN A 507 13.25 12.68 27.79
CA GLN A 507 12.95 14.10 27.99
C GLN A 507 13.90 14.76 29.02
N ASP A 508 14.14 14.12 30.18
CA ASP A 508 14.97 14.68 31.23
C ASP A 508 16.45 14.83 30.81
N ASN A 509 16.92 13.96 29.92
CA ASN A 509 18.32 13.93 29.47
C ASN A 509 18.50 14.39 28.01
N ASP A 510 17.41 14.77 27.31
CA ASP A 510 17.42 15.11 25.89
C ASP A 510 18.20 14.07 25.06
N LEU A 511 17.85 12.80 25.23
CA LEU A 511 18.46 11.69 24.51
C LEU A 511 17.87 11.55 23.10
N VAL A 512 18.70 11.19 22.15
CA VAL A 512 18.28 10.82 20.80
C VAL A 512 17.90 9.34 20.77
N ALA A 513 16.60 9.07 20.91
CA ALA A 513 16.05 7.73 20.73
C ALA A 513 15.90 7.40 19.23
N ALA A 514 16.06 6.12 18.90
CA ALA A 514 15.90 5.60 17.54
C ALA A 514 14.70 4.66 17.42
N ALA A 515 14.16 4.53 16.19
CA ALA A 515 13.23 3.49 15.81
C ALA A 515 13.72 2.78 14.54
N ILE A 516 13.46 1.48 14.47
CA ILE A 516 13.64 0.68 13.24
C ILE A 516 12.30 -0.01 12.93
N ALA A 517 11.82 0.21 11.72
CA ALA A 517 10.57 -0.38 11.27
C ALA A 517 10.70 -0.96 9.85
N SER A 518 9.99 -2.05 9.58
CA SER A 518 9.88 -2.60 8.22
C SER A 518 8.83 -1.87 7.38
N SER A 519 8.59 -0.60 7.68
CA SER A 519 7.67 0.28 6.98
C SER A 519 8.30 0.90 5.73
N ASN A 520 7.58 1.83 5.09
CA ASN A 520 8.04 2.56 3.91
C ASN A 520 8.25 4.07 4.17
N ARG A 521 7.83 4.59 5.32
CA ARG A 521 7.98 6.00 5.70
C ARG A 521 8.55 6.14 7.10
N ASN A 522 9.49 7.06 7.25
CA ASN A 522 10.22 7.29 8.49
C ASN A 522 10.40 8.78 8.79
N PHE A 523 9.42 9.62 8.39
CA PHE A 523 9.47 11.05 8.66
C PHE A 523 9.56 11.34 10.16
N GLU A 524 10.26 12.40 10.52
CA GLU A 524 10.37 12.86 11.90
C GLU A 524 8.98 13.09 12.52
N GLY A 525 8.80 12.63 13.76
CA GLY A 525 7.53 12.69 14.47
C GLY A 525 6.45 11.67 14.01
N ARG A 526 6.61 11.05 12.83
CA ARG A 526 5.59 10.13 12.30
C ARG A 526 5.55 8.80 13.06
N ILE A 527 6.70 8.20 13.38
CA ILE A 527 6.73 6.92 14.10
C ILE A 527 6.28 7.12 15.55
N HIS A 528 6.91 8.08 16.24
CA HIS A 528 6.55 8.45 17.61
C HIS A 528 7.13 9.83 17.95
N ALA A 529 6.38 10.67 18.69
CA ALA A 529 6.77 12.05 18.98
C ALA A 529 8.11 12.19 19.76
N ASN A 530 8.48 11.19 20.56
CA ASN A 530 9.73 11.20 21.34
C ASN A 530 10.92 10.49 20.62
N VAL A 531 10.76 10.09 19.35
CA VAL A 531 11.79 9.37 18.60
C VAL A 531 12.22 10.21 17.41
N LYS A 532 13.47 10.67 17.43
CA LYS A 532 14.02 11.60 16.43
C LYS A 532 14.72 10.90 15.26
N ALA A 533 15.31 9.71 15.48
CA ALA A 533 16.07 8.99 14.47
C ALA A 533 15.30 7.73 14.01
N ASN A 534 14.69 7.81 12.84
CA ASN A 534 13.80 6.76 12.33
C ASN A 534 14.41 6.06 11.11
N TYR A 535 14.52 4.74 11.14
CA TYR A 535 15.12 3.94 10.08
C TYR A 535 14.16 2.89 9.53
N LEU A 536 14.24 2.69 8.22
CA LEU A 536 13.55 1.61 7.50
C LEU A 536 14.53 0.45 7.30
N ALA A 537 14.09 -0.77 7.57
CA ALA A 537 14.89 -1.96 7.38
C ALA A 537 14.03 -3.18 7.03
N SER A 538 14.65 -4.23 6.48
CA SER A 538 13.97 -5.49 6.29
C SER A 538 13.52 -6.13 7.62
N PRO A 539 12.43 -6.91 7.66
CA PRO A 539 11.97 -7.59 8.87
C PRO A 539 13.05 -8.36 9.63
N PRO A 540 13.94 -9.14 8.99
CA PRO A 540 15.02 -9.82 9.70
C PRO A 540 16.04 -8.85 10.33
N LEU A 541 16.31 -7.70 9.70
CA LEU A 541 17.15 -6.66 10.30
C LEU A 541 16.47 -5.96 11.48
N VAL A 542 15.13 -5.78 11.44
CA VAL A 542 14.38 -5.25 12.60
C VAL A 542 14.60 -6.14 13.82
N VAL A 543 14.52 -7.46 13.65
CA VAL A 543 14.79 -8.42 14.73
C VAL A 543 16.25 -8.30 15.23
N ALA A 544 17.22 -8.26 14.32
CA ALA A 544 18.64 -8.17 14.69
C ALA A 544 18.97 -6.89 15.47
N PHE A 545 18.45 -5.74 15.02
CA PHE A 545 18.67 -4.47 15.72
C PHE A 545 17.97 -4.41 17.10
N SER A 546 16.81 -5.06 17.26
CA SER A 546 16.15 -5.12 18.57
C SER A 546 16.98 -5.88 19.61
N ILE A 547 17.69 -6.92 19.18
CA ILE A 547 18.64 -7.67 20.01
C ILE A 547 19.84 -6.80 20.36
N ALA A 548 20.41 -6.08 19.38
CA ALA A 548 21.49 -5.12 19.64
C ALA A 548 21.03 -3.98 20.57
N GLY A 549 19.77 -3.57 20.49
CA GLY A 549 19.14 -2.51 21.29
C GLY A 549 19.60 -1.10 20.93
N ARG A 550 20.36 -0.92 19.85
CA ARG A 550 20.94 0.35 19.43
C ARG A 550 21.18 0.40 17.93
N VAL A 551 21.22 1.61 17.37
CA VAL A 551 21.58 1.85 15.97
C VAL A 551 23.04 2.25 15.77
N ASP A 552 23.74 2.68 16.83
CA ASP A 552 25.20 2.96 16.83
C ASP A 552 25.98 1.63 16.90
N ILE A 553 25.83 0.79 15.89
CA ILE A 553 26.46 -0.53 15.78
C ILE A 553 26.77 -0.87 14.31
N ASP A 554 27.88 -1.55 14.09
CA ASP A 554 28.19 -2.24 12.84
C ASP A 554 27.83 -3.73 13.00
N LEU A 555 26.66 -4.13 12.50
CA LEU A 555 26.17 -5.51 12.62
C LEU A 555 27.03 -6.52 11.86
N GLY A 556 27.88 -6.07 10.92
CA GLY A 556 28.83 -6.93 10.21
C GLY A 556 30.09 -7.26 11.03
N ALA A 557 30.47 -6.37 11.95
CA ALA A 557 31.74 -6.42 12.68
C ALA A 557 31.60 -6.54 14.20
N GLU A 558 30.48 -6.08 14.77
CA GLU A 558 30.23 -6.10 16.21
C GLU A 558 29.27 -7.23 16.60
N PRO A 559 29.48 -7.91 17.75
CA PRO A 559 28.59 -8.98 18.17
C PRO A 559 27.23 -8.44 18.65
N LEU A 560 26.19 -9.22 18.43
CA LEU A 560 24.84 -9.00 18.95
C LEU A 560 24.72 -9.37 20.44
N GLY A 561 25.53 -10.28 20.89
CA GLY A 561 25.59 -10.79 22.26
C GLY A 561 26.58 -11.93 22.42
N GLN A 562 26.45 -12.68 23.50
CA GLN A 562 27.32 -13.84 23.78
C GLN A 562 26.47 -15.08 24.10
N PHE A 563 26.92 -16.22 23.66
CA PHE A 563 26.38 -17.54 24.00
C PHE A 563 27.52 -18.46 24.44
N GLU A 564 27.42 -19.05 25.62
CA GLU A 564 28.47 -19.91 26.22
C GLU A 564 29.86 -19.26 26.21
N GLY A 565 29.93 -17.94 26.43
CA GLY A 565 31.19 -17.18 26.47
C GLY A 565 31.78 -16.87 25.08
N LYS A 566 31.08 -17.15 24.00
CA LYS A 566 31.49 -16.81 22.62
C LYS A 566 30.62 -15.69 22.06
N ASP A 567 31.23 -14.78 21.32
CA ASP A 567 30.54 -13.71 20.63
C ASP A 567 29.64 -14.29 19.50
N VAL A 568 28.41 -13.82 19.42
CA VAL A 568 27.43 -14.16 18.37
C VAL A 568 27.24 -12.94 17.47
N PHE A 569 27.45 -13.11 16.18
CA PHE A 569 27.34 -12.09 15.13
C PHE A 569 26.08 -12.27 14.29
N LEU A 570 25.73 -11.26 13.51
CA LEU A 570 24.59 -11.32 12.59
C LEU A 570 24.65 -12.55 11.66
N LYS A 571 25.82 -12.85 11.11
CA LYS A 571 26.02 -14.01 10.21
C LYS A 571 25.67 -15.36 10.85
N ASP A 572 25.76 -15.47 12.17
CA ASP A 572 25.51 -16.73 12.91
C ASP A 572 23.99 -17.01 13.04
N ILE A 573 23.17 -15.97 12.91
CA ILE A 573 21.71 -16.05 12.97
C ILE A 573 21.02 -15.79 11.63
N TRP A 574 21.74 -15.33 10.59
CA TRP A 574 21.16 -15.05 9.28
C TRP A 574 20.81 -16.36 8.54
N PRO A 575 19.59 -16.50 8.01
CA PRO A 575 19.22 -17.71 7.26
C PRO A 575 19.79 -17.69 5.85
N SER A 576 20.05 -18.87 5.29
CA SER A 576 20.35 -19.04 3.88
C SER A 576 19.07 -18.98 3.03
N ASP A 577 19.19 -18.63 1.75
CA ASP A 577 18.07 -18.63 0.80
C ASP A 577 17.42 -20.02 0.70
N LYS A 578 18.20 -21.08 0.89
CA LYS A 578 17.71 -22.45 0.91
C LYS A 578 16.77 -22.71 2.10
N GLU A 579 17.15 -22.29 3.30
CA GLU A 579 16.30 -22.43 4.51
C GLU A 579 14.98 -21.67 4.33
N ILE A 580 15.03 -20.45 3.77
CA ILE A 580 13.84 -19.63 3.50
C ILE A 580 12.94 -20.35 2.50
N LYS A 581 13.52 -20.84 1.40
CA LYS A 581 12.76 -21.52 0.34
C LYS A 581 12.11 -22.82 0.84
N GLU A 582 12.78 -23.63 1.64
CA GLU A 582 12.24 -24.86 2.21
C GLU A 582 10.98 -24.59 3.08
N VAL A 583 10.98 -23.49 3.84
CA VAL A 583 9.82 -23.07 4.63
C VAL A 583 8.71 -22.53 3.72
N MET A 584 9.05 -21.70 2.73
CA MET A 584 8.08 -21.16 1.77
C MET A 584 7.35 -22.27 1.04
N ASP A 585 8.09 -23.18 0.41
CA ASP A 585 7.53 -24.27 -0.41
C ASP A 585 6.58 -25.17 0.40
N ARG A 586 6.76 -25.24 1.71
CA ARG A 586 5.99 -26.11 2.60
C ARG A 586 4.76 -25.44 3.21
N PHE A 587 4.83 -24.16 3.53
CA PHE A 587 3.83 -23.51 4.38
C PHE A 587 3.11 -22.33 3.73
N VAL A 588 3.63 -21.79 2.62
CA VAL A 588 2.92 -20.76 1.85
C VAL A 588 2.14 -21.47 0.74
N THR A 589 0.92 -21.87 1.05
CA THR A 589 0.13 -22.75 0.18
C THR A 589 -1.18 -22.09 -0.28
N ARG A 590 -1.72 -22.59 -1.38
CA ARG A 590 -3.02 -22.16 -1.91
C ARG A 590 -4.15 -22.33 -0.87
N GLU A 591 -4.09 -23.42 -0.12
CA GLU A 591 -5.08 -23.74 0.91
C GLU A 591 -5.11 -22.68 2.00
N THR A 592 -3.95 -22.16 2.41
CA THR A 592 -3.83 -21.06 3.39
C THR A 592 -4.57 -19.80 2.90
N PHE A 593 -4.40 -19.43 1.64
CA PHE A 593 -5.12 -18.27 1.08
C PHE A 593 -6.63 -18.50 1.02
N ILE A 594 -7.07 -19.65 0.52
CA ILE A 594 -8.51 -19.98 0.44
C ILE A 594 -9.16 -19.97 1.82
N GLU A 595 -8.51 -20.52 2.83
CA GLU A 595 -9.03 -20.55 4.19
C GLU A 595 -9.16 -19.16 4.79
N GLN A 596 -8.12 -18.31 4.66
CA GLN A 596 -8.11 -16.99 5.27
C GLN A 596 -9.03 -15.99 4.56
N TYR A 597 -9.24 -16.14 3.26
CA TYR A 597 -10.08 -15.25 2.47
C TYR A 597 -11.51 -15.73 2.23
N GLY A 598 -11.83 -17.00 2.54
CA GLY A 598 -13.15 -17.60 2.27
C GLY A 598 -14.32 -16.86 2.88
N ASN A 599 -14.10 -16.09 3.95
CA ASN A 599 -15.10 -15.30 4.66
C ASN A 599 -14.62 -13.87 4.97
N ILE A 600 -13.91 -13.26 4.04
CA ILE A 600 -13.30 -11.94 4.27
C ILE A 600 -14.31 -10.85 4.61
N PHE A 601 -15.49 -10.89 4.02
CA PHE A 601 -16.58 -9.92 4.29
C PHE A 601 -17.38 -10.24 5.56
N GLU A 602 -17.13 -11.39 6.19
CA GLU A 602 -17.74 -11.70 7.49
C GLU A 602 -16.90 -11.09 8.60
N GLY A 603 -17.52 -10.24 9.40
CA GLY A 603 -16.88 -9.60 10.54
C GLY A 603 -16.83 -10.49 11.78
N SER A 604 -16.04 -10.06 12.77
CA SER A 604 -16.03 -10.59 14.12
C SER A 604 -17.41 -10.42 14.81
N ASP A 605 -17.62 -11.10 15.93
CA ASP A 605 -18.84 -10.90 16.71
C ASP A 605 -19.01 -9.44 17.16
N ARG A 606 -17.90 -8.72 17.41
CA ARG A 606 -17.93 -7.28 17.70
C ARG A 606 -18.46 -6.46 16.52
N TRP A 607 -18.01 -6.77 15.29
CA TRP A 607 -18.52 -6.13 14.07
C TRP A 607 -20.01 -6.42 13.86
N LYS A 608 -20.42 -7.67 14.04
CA LYS A 608 -21.84 -8.07 13.92
C LYS A 608 -22.74 -7.37 14.92
N ALA A 609 -22.23 -7.10 16.14
CA ALA A 609 -22.95 -6.43 17.22
C ALA A 609 -23.10 -4.91 17.05
N ILE A 610 -22.41 -4.29 16.07
CA ILE A 610 -22.58 -2.86 15.80
C ILE A 610 -24.00 -2.63 15.26
N GLU A 611 -24.75 -1.77 15.93
CA GLU A 611 -26.03 -1.27 15.44
C GLU A 611 -25.79 -0.19 14.38
N ALA A 612 -26.45 -0.29 13.25
CA ALA A 612 -26.41 0.68 12.16
C ALA A 612 -27.85 1.00 11.73
N PRO A 613 -28.14 2.26 11.33
CA PRO A 613 -29.45 2.59 10.80
C PRO A 613 -29.76 1.81 9.52
N GLU A 614 -31.02 1.58 9.24
CA GLU A 614 -31.50 0.93 8.02
C GLU A 614 -32.11 1.98 7.07
N GLY A 615 -32.08 1.70 5.76
CA GLY A 615 -32.71 2.54 4.74
C GLY A 615 -31.74 3.44 3.98
N ALA A 616 -32.32 4.25 3.09
CA ALA A 616 -31.55 5.05 2.12
C ALA A 616 -30.81 6.24 2.71
N LEU A 617 -31.25 6.75 3.87
CA LEU A 617 -30.66 7.90 4.56
C LEU A 617 -29.95 7.47 5.83
N PHE A 618 -28.78 8.05 6.06
CA PHE A 618 -28.05 7.87 7.32
C PHE A 618 -28.69 8.74 8.41
N GLU A 619 -28.85 8.19 9.61
CA GLU A 619 -29.36 8.92 10.79
C GLU A 619 -28.18 9.59 11.50
N TRP A 620 -28.09 10.93 11.36
CA TRP A 620 -27.04 11.74 11.95
C TRP A 620 -27.27 11.96 13.44
N ASP A 621 -26.24 11.76 14.27
CA ASP A 621 -26.25 12.18 15.67
C ASP A 621 -25.80 13.65 15.76
N GLU A 622 -26.72 14.56 16.06
CA GLU A 622 -26.43 15.99 16.24
C GLU A 622 -25.45 16.28 17.40
N GLY A 623 -25.36 15.38 18.37
CA GLY A 623 -24.43 15.46 19.49
C GLY A 623 -23.01 15.01 19.16
N SER A 624 -22.79 14.33 18.04
CA SER A 624 -21.47 13.86 17.64
C SER A 624 -20.56 15.01 17.22
N THR A 625 -19.29 14.92 17.61
CA THR A 625 -18.22 15.78 17.10
C THR A 625 -17.35 15.07 16.06
N TYR A 626 -17.66 13.82 15.75
CA TYR A 626 -16.85 12.95 14.89
C TYR A 626 -17.54 12.65 13.55
N ILE A 627 -18.68 11.97 13.54
CA ILE A 627 -19.44 11.66 12.32
C ILE A 627 -20.65 12.61 12.26
N ARG A 628 -20.50 13.69 11.50
CA ARG A 628 -21.51 14.74 11.39
C ARG A 628 -21.93 14.99 9.95
N ASN A 629 -23.17 15.43 9.77
CA ASN A 629 -23.62 15.93 8.48
C ASN A 629 -22.88 17.23 8.17
N PRO A 630 -22.03 17.29 7.11
CA PRO A 630 -21.30 18.50 6.76
C PRO A 630 -22.25 19.55 6.17
N PRO A 631 -21.97 20.86 6.37
CA PRO A 631 -22.86 21.94 5.95
C PRO A 631 -22.75 22.30 4.45
N PHE A 632 -22.08 21.50 3.63
CA PHE A 632 -21.79 21.82 2.21
C PHE A 632 -23.04 22.02 1.38
N PHE A 633 -24.14 21.34 1.73
CA PHE A 633 -25.39 21.33 0.99
C PHE A 633 -26.51 22.14 1.64
N ASP A 634 -26.24 22.87 2.74
CA ASP A 634 -27.28 23.61 3.48
C ASP A 634 -27.95 24.70 2.64
N ASP A 635 -27.15 25.43 1.86
CA ASP A 635 -27.60 26.53 1.01
C ASP A 635 -27.68 26.14 -0.48
N MET A 636 -27.70 24.84 -0.79
CA MET A 636 -27.77 24.37 -2.17
C MET A 636 -29.11 24.73 -2.82
N SER A 637 -29.07 25.35 -3.99
CA SER A 637 -30.25 25.69 -4.79
C SER A 637 -30.46 24.71 -5.94
N GLU A 638 -31.70 24.55 -6.40
CA GLU A 638 -32.02 23.74 -7.59
C GLU A 638 -31.34 24.25 -8.86
N GLU A 639 -31.05 25.56 -8.93
CA GLU A 639 -30.32 26.18 -10.02
C GLU A 639 -29.01 26.80 -9.49
N PRO A 640 -27.92 26.02 -9.44
CA PRO A 640 -26.63 26.54 -9.00
C PRO A 640 -26.08 27.55 -10.00
N ALA A 641 -25.60 28.69 -9.50
CA ALA A 641 -24.99 29.74 -10.30
C ALA A 641 -23.56 30.03 -9.84
N ILE A 642 -22.63 30.13 -10.77
CA ILE A 642 -21.29 30.61 -10.50
C ILE A 642 -21.35 32.09 -10.21
N LYS A 643 -20.94 32.51 -9.01
CA LYS A 643 -20.91 33.91 -8.56
C LYS A 643 -19.48 34.32 -8.25
N ASN A 644 -19.18 35.60 -8.48
CA ASN A 644 -17.92 36.18 -8.00
C ASN A 644 -17.92 36.20 -6.47
N ILE A 645 -16.77 35.84 -5.90
CA ILE A 645 -16.53 35.93 -4.45
C ILE A 645 -16.03 37.34 -4.16
N GLU A 646 -16.81 38.14 -3.44
CA GLU A 646 -16.48 39.49 -3.11
C GLU A 646 -16.25 39.68 -1.60
N ARG A 647 -15.28 40.49 -1.22
CA ARG A 647 -14.97 40.87 0.17
C ARG A 647 -14.58 39.68 1.07
N SER A 648 -13.97 38.63 0.50
CA SER A 648 -13.45 37.51 1.28
C SER A 648 -12.20 37.94 2.05
N HIS A 649 -12.04 37.34 3.23
CA HIS A 649 -10.82 37.44 4.04
C HIS A 649 -10.08 36.10 4.04
N ALA A 650 -8.75 36.16 4.06
CA ALA A 650 -7.94 34.96 4.22
C ALA A 650 -8.14 34.38 5.65
N LEU A 651 -8.63 33.16 5.75
CA LEU A 651 -8.76 32.41 7.01
C LEU A 651 -7.40 31.93 7.49
N ALA A 652 -6.58 31.37 6.58
CA ALA A 652 -5.25 30.89 6.84
C ALA A 652 -4.33 31.20 5.65
N SER A 653 -3.06 31.47 5.92
CA SER A 653 -2.01 31.61 4.91
C SER A 653 -0.90 30.63 5.26
N LEU A 654 -0.75 29.59 4.46
CA LEU A 654 0.19 28.49 4.67
C LEU A 654 1.31 28.56 3.62
N GLY A 655 2.45 27.89 3.90
CA GLY A 655 3.54 27.77 2.94
C GLY A 655 3.23 26.79 1.81
N ASP A 656 4.21 26.56 0.94
CA ASP A 656 4.12 25.60 -0.15
C ASP A 656 4.14 24.16 0.37
N SER A 657 3.58 23.24 -0.42
CA SER A 657 3.59 21.78 -0.16
C SER A 657 2.90 21.36 1.15
N ILE A 658 1.90 22.10 1.59
CA ILE A 658 1.06 21.71 2.73
C ILE A 658 0.11 20.60 2.30
N THR A 659 0.07 19.55 3.13
CA THR A 659 -0.83 18.42 2.99
C THR A 659 -1.83 18.37 4.13
N THR A 660 -2.83 17.49 4.04
CA THR A 660 -3.80 17.26 5.11
C THR A 660 -3.14 16.80 6.40
N ASP A 661 -2.02 16.07 6.34
CA ASP A 661 -1.24 15.67 7.53
C ASP A 661 -0.69 16.86 8.33
N HIS A 662 -0.43 18.00 7.68
CA HIS A 662 0.01 19.22 8.38
C HIS A 662 -1.14 19.92 9.12
N ILE A 663 -2.37 19.72 8.67
CA ILE A 663 -3.58 20.35 9.21
C ILE A 663 -4.24 19.45 10.25
N SER A 664 -4.36 18.16 9.95
CA SER A 664 -4.97 17.14 10.80
C SER A 664 -4.14 15.84 10.70
N PRO A 665 -3.05 15.76 11.46
CA PRO A 665 -2.15 14.59 11.40
C PRO A 665 -2.85 13.33 11.92
N ALA A 666 -2.57 12.19 11.29
CA ALA A 666 -2.89 10.90 11.88
C ALA A 666 -2.01 10.65 13.10
N GLY A 667 -2.54 9.93 14.10
CA GLY A 667 -1.83 9.60 15.35
C GLY A 667 -2.55 10.06 16.61
N SER A 668 -1.91 9.87 17.74
CA SER A 668 -2.45 10.25 19.04
C SER A 668 -2.23 11.73 19.33
N PHE A 669 -3.25 12.40 19.81
CA PHE A 669 -3.17 13.74 20.40
C PHE A 669 -3.89 13.78 21.75
N SER A 670 -3.58 14.77 22.57
CA SER A 670 -4.14 14.89 23.91
C SER A 670 -5.66 15.14 23.83
N ALA A 671 -6.43 14.47 24.71
CA ALA A 671 -7.85 14.73 24.88
C ALA A 671 -8.18 16.18 25.31
N THR A 672 -7.16 16.95 25.70
CA THR A 672 -7.26 18.35 26.11
C THR A 672 -6.64 19.31 25.10
N SER A 673 -6.21 18.80 23.92
CA SER A 673 -5.71 19.67 22.82
C SER A 673 -6.89 20.29 22.07
N ASP A 674 -6.62 21.33 21.30
CA ASP A 674 -7.61 21.98 20.43
C ASP A 674 -7.94 21.14 19.19
N ALA A 675 -7.17 20.07 18.93
CA ALA A 675 -7.36 19.16 17.79
C ALA A 675 -8.47 18.13 18.04
#